data_6574d90bc911db6e4d3ce8f9593b1bcf
#
_entry.id   6574d90bc911db6e4d3ce8f9593b1bcf
#
_cell.length_a   1.000
_cell.length_b   1.000
_cell.length_c   1.000
_cell.angle_alpha   90.00
_cell.angle_beta   90.00
_cell.angle_gamma   90.00
#
_symmetry.space_group_name_H-M   'P 1'
#
loop_
_entity.id
_entity.type
_entity.pdbx_description
1 polymer ?
#
loop_
_entity_poly.entity_id
_entity_poly.type
_entity_poly.pdbx_seq_one_letter_code
_entity_poly.pdbx_strand_id
1 'polypeptide(L)'
;MSKQIGAKRSQKQHDILILHHAVDAVQSKSMSLRAASKHYGIPTSTLHDKVHGKTPMSRPSKTILTTAEEQRLVDWVLHMARIGYGRTRQEVLDTVKRIIDADERPNPFKDNRPGKDWWYGFVKRHPEMTERLPQDLGKERATITQAKVQRWFEEFEHYVRNEIKDPTILQDPSRSSTVYHFTSSDKTQITVLACMSATGHFLKPLIVYPGQRFAYNPLEGFPEAVMGRTDNGWMDADLFATWLTDVFIPSINERGVRKPVVLFVDGHSTHVSMRVSDICRQGGIELYCLLEHASHLMQPCDLRLFSVLKDSWKQAVRDYQFQNIGEHVTKKTFASVFKTAWEKATTVSVAVHGFRDSGLFPLNASKVLSTCKMDPSNIFHPYGTQTVSASGAADESQVLPAAQENANNTVNVQQEINTDKELTVTATTSTDVPQHAPLQPAAATVQDLSNDRTPQVSTAVELVLKIPVAKPSEKRPMKKENLPKAVTGEKFREILEEKRKRKEQEEADKQERKRQRELRKQQKDEERKQKLEQKEAKKKAREEQRRLNIQKKLQKQVEKQYLKRKNRESESSSDSDVDMPKLSDESDIDIDVDVTRKCYVCEEVYDDSIFWIACNKCPRMFHRRCVKTIDLCAMTEDEIEALQFECDFC
;
A
#
# COMPACT_ATOMS: atom_id res chain seq x y z
N MET A 1 45.72 -40.44 32.83
CA MET A 1 45.47 -39.68 34.07
C MET A 1 44.39 -38.61 33.78
N SER A 2 43.13 -38.94 34.06
CA SER A 2 41.97 -38.06 33.84
C SER A 2 41.82 -37.14 35.03
N LYS A 3 41.98 -35.83 34.82
CA LYS A 3 41.63 -34.82 35.82
C LYS A 3 40.11 -34.68 35.88
N GLN A 4 39.50 -35.14 36.96
CA GLN A 4 38.14 -34.85 37.31
C GLN A 4 37.99 -33.32 37.55
N ILE A 5 37.21 -32.68 36.70
CA ILE A 5 36.77 -31.28 36.87
C ILE A 5 35.66 -31.30 37.92
N GLY A 6 35.96 -30.82 39.13
CA GLY A 6 35.03 -30.74 40.22
C GLY A 6 33.80 -29.89 39.84
N ALA A 7 32.63 -30.47 39.91
CA ALA A 7 31.36 -29.79 39.75
C ALA A 7 31.24 -28.66 40.81
N LYS A 8 31.17 -27.39 40.37
CA LYS A 8 30.84 -26.24 41.23
C LYS A 8 29.45 -26.49 41.85
N ARG A 9 29.43 -26.74 43.17
CA ARG A 9 28.17 -26.80 43.93
C ARG A 9 27.37 -25.52 43.69
N SER A 10 26.21 -25.63 43.05
CA SER A 10 25.23 -24.52 42.98
C SER A 10 24.82 -24.19 44.42
N GLN A 11 25.13 -22.97 44.88
CA GLN A 11 24.64 -22.49 46.20
C GLN A 11 23.11 -22.40 46.11
N LYS A 12 22.41 -23.17 46.93
CA LYS A 12 20.96 -23.07 47.08
C LYS A 12 20.59 -21.62 47.46
N GLN A 13 19.86 -20.95 46.60
CA GLN A 13 19.29 -19.63 46.87
C GLN A 13 18.09 -19.88 47.81
N HIS A 14 18.18 -19.42 49.03
CA HIS A 14 17.06 -19.48 49.97
C HIS A 14 16.03 -18.41 49.59
N ASP A 15 14.74 -18.73 49.77
CA ASP A 15 13.66 -17.76 49.58
C ASP A 15 13.90 -16.53 50.49
N ILE A 16 13.84 -15.35 49.90
CA ILE A 16 14.12 -14.07 50.58
C ILE A 16 13.19 -13.87 51.76
N LEU A 17 11.91 -14.26 51.66
CA LEU A 17 10.94 -14.16 52.74
C LEU A 17 11.30 -15.09 53.92
N ILE A 18 11.68 -16.33 53.62
CA ILE A 18 12.13 -17.28 54.63
C ILE A 18 13.41 -16.77 55.31
N LEU A 19 14.30 -16.15 54.57
CA LEU A 19 15.53 -15.58 55.07
C LEU A 19 15.25 -14.38 56.02
N HIS A 20 14.31 -13.49 55.65
CA HIS A 20 13.86 -12.38 56.49
C HIS A 20 13.26 -12.91 57.81
N HIS A 21 12.31 -13.84 57.75
CA HIS A 21 11.72 -14.42 58.94
C HIS A 21 12.75 -15.09 59.85
N ALA A 22 13.76 -15.77 59.27
CA ALA A 22 14.83 -16.40 60.05
C ALA A 22 15.74 -15.36 60.73
N VAL A 23 16.05 -14.24 60.06
CA VAL A 23 16.83 -13.14 60.66
C VAL A 23 16.05 -12.44 61.74
N ASP A 24 14.78 -12.11 61.51
CA ASP A 24 13.89 -11.47 62.48
C ASP A 24 13.70 -12.33 63.72
N ALA A 25 13.54 -13.65 63.56
CA ALA A 25 13.42 -14.58 64.66
C ALA A 25 14.68 -14.63 65.55
N VAL A 26 15.85 -14.42 64.98
CA VAL A 26 17.11 -14.38 65.77
C VAL A 26 17.32 -12.99 66.37
N GLN A 27 17.02 -11.91 65.68
CA GLN A 27 17.16 -10.52 66.17
C GLN A 27 16.17 -10.21 67.29
N SER A 28 14.93 -10.69 67.16
CA SER A 28 13.90 -10.58 68.22
C SER A 28 14.13 -11.50 69.41
N LYS A 29 15.21 -12.30 69.40
CA LYS A 29 15.55 -13.29 70.43
C LYS A 29 14.46 -14.35 70.65
N SER A 30 13.53 -14.53 69.69
CA SER A 30 12.51 -15.58 69.75
C SER A 30 13.09 -16.96 69.51
N MET A 31 14.21 -17.04 68.76
CA MET A 31 14.97 -18.27 68.49
C MET A 31 16.47 -18.04 68.61
N SER A 32 17.19 -19.07 69.09
CA SER A 32 18.66 -19.06 68.98
C SER A 32 19.09 -19.23 67.52
N LEU A 33 20.27 -18.75 67.17
CA LEU A 33 20.82 -18.86 65.80
C LEU A 33 20.81 -20.29 65.26
N ARG A 34 21.14 -21.30 66.14
CA ARG A 34 21.12 -22.71 65.77
C ARG A 34 19.70 -23.26 65.61
N ALA A 35 18.77 -22.83 66.44
CA ALA A 35 17.36 -23.21 66.35
C ALA A 35 16.71 -22.66 65.08
N ALA A 36 16.91 -21.38 64.77
CA ALA A 36 16.46 -20.74 63.54
C ALA A 36 17.06 -21.36 62.28
N SER A 37 18.38 -21.67 62.30
CA SER A 37 19.06 -22.39 61.24
C SER A 37 18.39 -23.72 60.92
N LYS A 38 18.06 -24.50 61.96
CA LYS A 38 17.40 -25.83 61.83
C LYS A 38 15.96 -25.69 61.37
N HIS A 39 15.22 -24.71 61.91
CA HIS A 39 13.80 -24.48 61.64
C HIS A 39 13.56 -24.01 60.19
N TYR A 40 14.33 -23.05 59.75
CA TYR A 40 14.21 -22.46 58.39
C TYR A 40 15.06 -23.14 57.33
N GLY A 41 15.85 -24.16 57.67
CA GLY A 41 16.70 -24.89 56.71
C GLY A 41 17.84 -24.07 56.12
N ILE A 42 18.28 -23.02 56.80
CA ILE A 42 19.34 -22.11 56.35
C ILE A 42 20.66 -22.48 57.08
N PRO A 43 21.79 -22.63 56.38
CA PRO A 43 23.08 -22.90 57.03
C PRO A 43 23.41 -21.87 58.10
N THR A 44 23.85 -22.30 59.30
CA THR A 44 24.13 -21.42 60.46
C THR A 44 25.12 -20.31 60.12
N SER A 45 26.15 -20.57 59.32
CA SER A 45 27.08 -19.56 58.82
C SER A 45 26.42 -18.47 57.96
N THR A 46 25.54 -18.91 57.05
CA THR A 46 24.77 -17.97 56.21
C THR A 46 23.84 -17.09 57.03
N LEU A 47 23.12 -17.68 57.99
CA LEU A 47 22.22 -16.95 58.85
C LEU A 47 22.99 -16.01 59.81
N HIS A 48 24.11 -16.44 60.36
CA HIS A 48 25.00 -15.65 61.18
C HIS A 48 25.49 -14.35 60.46
N ASP A 49 25.97 -14.54 59.20
CA ASP A 49 26.49 -13.43 58.41
C ASP A 49 25.39 -12.43 58.04
N LYS A 50 24.12 -12.90 57.88
CA LYS A 50 22.95 -12.06 57.61
C LYS A 50 22.51 -11.28 58.85
N VAL A 51 22.42 -11.97 60.01
CA VAL A 51 22.03 -11.36 61.30
C VAL A 51 23.03 -10.25 61.71
N HIS A 52 24.35 -10.45 61.46
CA HIS A 52 25.39 -9.48 61.79
C HIS A 52 25.70 -8.48 60.67
N GLY A 53 24.90 -8.45 59.60
CA GLY A 53 25.06 -7.50 58.52
C GLY A 53 26.33 -7.67 57.67
N LYS A 54 27.06 -8.80 57.83
CA LYS A 54 28.27 -9.08 57.06
C LYS A 54 28.02 -9.33 55.61
N THR A 55 26.81 -9.77 55.27
CA THR A 55 26.37 -9.97 53.86
C THR A 55 24.97 -9.39 53.69
N PRO A 56 24.70 -8.67 52.58
CA PRO A 56 23.38 -8.09 52.33
C PRO A 56 22.30 -9.20 52.19
N MET A 57 21.06 -8.93 52.61
CA MET A 57 19.94 -9.90 52.57
C MET A 57 19.67 -10.42 51.16
N SER A 58 19.71 -9.58 50.18
CA SER A 58 19.76 -9.97 48.76
C SER A 58 21.16 -9.66 48.23
N ARG A 59 21.78 -10.58 47.53
CA ARG A 59 22.95 -10.24 46.69
C ARG A 59 22.38 -9.55 45.45
N PRO A 60 22.61 -8.25 45.26
CA PRO A 60 22.35 -7.67 43.95
C PRO A 60 23.25 -8.44 42.98
N SER A 61 22.66 -9.15 42.02
CA SER A 61 23.46 -9.66 40.90
C SER A 61 24.05 -8.43 40.24
N LYS A 62 25.39 -8.27 40.25
CA LYS A 62 26.04 -7.19 39.52
C LYS A 62 25.73 -7.42 38.04
N THR A 63 24.73 -6.70 37.57
CA THR A 63 24.44 -6.63 36.14
C THR A 63 25.59 -5.86 35.47
N ILE A 64 25.93 -6.21 34.26
CA ILE A 64 26.99 -5.54 33.49
C ILE A 64 26.60 -4.10 33.18
N LEU A 65 25.33 -3.89 32.91
CA LEU A 65 24.74 -2.55 32.84
C LEU A 65 24.20 -2.18 34.22
N THR A 66 24.33 -0.92 34.61
CA THR A 66 23.68 -0.37 35.78
C THR A 66 22.16 -0.34 35.57
N THR A 67 21.39 -0.24 36.64
CA THR A 67 19.92 -0.15 36.55
C THR A 67 19.47 1.04 35.69
N ALA A 68 20.16 2.18 35.77
CA ALA A 68 19.88 3.37 34.96
C ALA A 68 20.18 3.12 33.46
N GLU A 69 21.27 2.43 33.16
CA GLU A 69 21.62 2.06 31.77
C GLU A 69 20.65 1.01 31.20
N GLU A 70 20.23 0.03 32.00
CA GLU A 70 19.20 -0.94 31.58
C GLU A 70 17.88 -0.23 31.30
N GLN A 71 17.45 0.69 32.16
CA GLN A 71 16.23 1.46 31.93
C GLN A 71 16.34 2.32 30.67
N ARG A 72 17.46 2.98 30.46
CA ARG A 72 17.70 3.79 29.25
C ARG A 72 17.66 2.93 27.98
N LEU A 73 18.19 1.71 28.03
CA LEU A 73 18.10 0.74 26.94
C LEU A 73 16.65 0.32 26.68
N VAL A 74 15.89 0.04 27.73
CA VAL A 74 14.44 -0.31 27.64
C VAL A 74 13.66 0.83 27.01
N ASP A 75 13.83 2.05 27.51
CA ASP A 75 13.16 3.25 26.98
C ASP A 75 13.46 3.45 25.50
N TRP A 76 14.72 3.23 25.10
CA TRP A 76 15.13 3.30 23.71
C TRP A 76 14.49 2.19 22.87
N VAL A 77 14.46 0.94 23.33
CA VAL A 77 13.82 -0.20 22.60
C VAL A 77 12.32 0.05 22.43
N LEU A 78 11.64 0.50 23.48
CA LEU A 78 10.22 0.82 23.46
C LEU A 78 9.94 2.00 22.53
N HIS A 79 10.77 3.04 22.59
CA HIS A 79 10.68 4.18 21.68
C HIS A 79 10.87 3.75 20.22
N MET A 80 11.92 2.95 19.92
CA MET A 80 12.15 2.42 18.58
C MET A 80 10.98 1.59 18.05
N ALA A 81 10.37 0.79 18.93
CA ALA A 81 9.17 0.03 18.57
C ALA A 81 7.96 0.92 18.26
N ARG A 82 7.73 1.98 19.06
CA ARG A 82 6.64 2.96 18.83
C ARG A 82 6.78 3.66 17.47
N ILE A 83 7.99 4.02 17.11
CA ILE A 83 8.27 4.71 15.85
C ILE A 83 8.36 3.78 14.62
N GLY A 84 8.03 2.49 14.78
CA GLY A 84 8.01 1.52 13.68
C GLY A 84 9.37 0.88 13.36
N TYR A 85 10.41 1.15 14.16
CA TYR A 85 11.75 0.54 14.05
C TYR A 85 12.00 -0.44 15.17
N GLY A 86 11.04 -1.34 15.45
CA GLY A 86 11.16 -2.37 16.47
C GLY A 86 12.47 -3.15 16.35
N ARG A 87 13.10 -3.45 17.51
CA ARG A 87 14.37 -4.17 17.56
C ARG A 87 14.16 -5.63 17.85
N THR A 88 14.82 -6.47 17.08
CA THR A 88 14.88 -7.89 17.36
C THR A 88 15.76 -8.15 18.58
N ARG A 89 15.57 -9.30 19.22
CA ARG A 89 16.45 -9.75 20.31
C ARG A 89 17.92 -9.67 19.93
N GLN A 90 18.27 -10.10 18.71
CA GLN A 90 19.66 -10.12 18.25
C GLN A 90 20.23 -8.70 18.17
N GLU A 91 19.46 -7.74 17.62
CA GLU A 91 19.86 -6.33 17.53
C GLU A 91 20.03 -5.68 18.91
N VAL A 92 19.20 -6.06 19.91
CA VAL A 92 19.38 -5.57 21.29
C VAL A 92 20.68 -6.10 21.88
N LEU A 93 20.98 -7.40 21.71
CA LEU A 93 22.25 -8.00 22.18
C LEU A 93 23.46 -7.35 21.49
N ASP A 94 23.36 -7.05 20.18
CA ASP A 94 24.41 -6.35 19.44
C ASP A 94 24.55 -4.88 19.86
N THR A 95 23.45 -4.26 20.28
CA THR A 95 23.48 -2.89 20.85
C THR A 95 24.18 -2.87 22.19
N VAL A 96 23.91 -3.84 23.07
CA VAL A 96 24.63 -3.98 24.34
C VAL A 96 26.12 -4.27 24.11
N LYS A 97 26.46 -5.11 23.14
CA LYS A 97 27.85 -5.32 22.74
C LYS A 97 28.52 -4.00 22.37
N ARG A 98 27.90 -3.17 21.54
CA ARG A 98 28.45 -1.86 21.13
C ARG A 98 28.64 -0.91 22.31
N ILE A 99 27.74 -0.93 23.32
CA ILE A 99 27.90 -0.16 24.55
C ILE A 99 29.13 -0.64 25.32
N ILE A 100 29.29 -1.95 25.49
CA ILE A 100 30.41 -2.57 26.20
C ILE A 100 31.74 -2.27 25.47
N ASP A 101 31.75 -2.39 24.14
CA ASP A 101 32.92 -2.10 23.30
C ASP A 101 33.32 -0.61 23.41
N ALA A 102 32.33 0.29 23.46
CA ALA A 102 32.60 1.74 23.57
C ALA A 102 33.08 2.18 24.97
N ASP A 103 32.68 1.48 26.02
CA ASP A 103 33.10 1.77 27.42
C ASP A 103 34.33 0.97 27.82
N GLU A 104 34.77 -0.02 27.03
CA GLU A 104 35.86 -0.94 27.35
C GLU A 104 35.72 -1.60 28.73
N ARG A 105 34.45 -1.74 29.22
CA ARG A 105 34.18 -2.26 30.57
C ARG A 105 34.43 -3.76 30.64
N PRO A 106 35.08 -4.24 31.75
CA PRO A 106 35.29 -5.66 31.95
C PRO A 106 33.96 -6.42 32.08
N ASN A 107 33.79 -7.49 31.34
CA ASN A 107 32.58 -8.30 31.31
C ASN A 107 32.91 -9.78 31.09
N PRO A 108 32.00 -10.72 31.44
CA PRO A 108 32.20 -12.16 31.27
C PRO A 108 31.74 -12.67 29.91
N PHE A 109 31.30 -11.82 28.99
CA PHE A 109 30.72 -12.25 27.73
C PHE A 109 31.81 -12.59 26.71
N LYS A 110 31.57 -13.61 25.93
CA LYS A 110 32.41 -13.94 24.79
C LYS A 110 32.25 -12.85 23.73
N ASP A 111 33.38 -12.29 23.28
CA ASP A 111 33.41 -11.21 22.29
C ASP A 111 32.56 -9.98 22.69
N ASN A 112 32.48 -9.68 23.99
CA ASN A 112 31.68 -8.60 24.59
C ASN A 112 30.16 -8.68 24.27
N ARG A 113 29.66 -9.82 23.76
CA ARG A 113 28.27 -9.99 23.36
C ARG A 113 27.49 -10.79 24.39
N PRO A 114 26.39 -10.23 24.96
CA PRO A 114 25.54 -10.94 25.91
C PRO A 114 24.92 -12.22 25.30
N GLY A 115 24.80 -13.26 26.13
CA GLY A 115 24.18 -14.52 25.74
C GLY A 115 22.69 -14.63 26.14
N LYS A 116 22.16 -15.85 25.99
CA LYS A 116 20.76 -16.18 26.33
C LYS A 116 20.40 -15.85 27.78
N ASP A 117 21.26 -16.22 28.72
CA ASP A 117 20.97 -16.07 30.15
C ASP A 117 20.86 -14.61 30.56
N TRP A 118 21.70 -13.74 29.97
CA TRP A 118 21.60 -12.29 30.16
C TRP A 118 20.25 -11.78 29.64
N TRP A 119 19.83 -12.21 28.43
CA TRP A 119 18.56 -11.79 27.83
C TRP A 119 17.35 -12.16 28.70
N TYR A 120 17.26 -13.42 29.13
CA TYR A 120 16.16 -13.86 29.99
C TYR A 120 16.18 -13.12 31.34
N GLY A 121 17.34 -12.88 31.91
CA GLY A 121 17.50 -12.08 33.12
C GLY A 121 17.06 -10.64 32.92
N PHE A 122 17.42 -10.03 31.77
CA PHE A 122 17.05 -8.67 31.42
C PHE A 122 15.52 -8.52 31.23
N VAL A 123 14.89 -9.37 30.41
CA VAL A 123 13.43 -9.34 30.23
C VAL A 123 12.68 -9.61 31.53
N LYS A 124 13.21 -10.48 32.40
CA LYS A 124 12.59 -10.73 33.72
C LYS A 124 12.63 -9.50 34.64
N ARG A 125 13.67 -8.65 34.53
CA ARG A 125 13.76 -7.39 35.29
C ARG A 125 12.89 -6.28 34.68
N HIS A 126 12.57 -6.37 33.39
CA HIS A 126 11.83 -5.38 32.62
C HIS A 126 10.57 -6.00 31.98
N PRO A 127 9.51 -6.28 32.78
CA PRO A 127 8.30 -6.94 32.31
C PRO A 127 7.48 -6.11 31.29
N GLU A 128 7.77 -4.80 31.18
CA GLU A 128 7.22 -3.91 30.17
C GLU A 128 7.66 -4.25 28.75
N MET A 129 8.76 -5.00 28.59
CA MET A 129 9.25 -5.49 27.30
C MET A 129 8.55 -6.78 26.89
N THR A 130 7.89 -6.76 25.74
CA THR A 130 7.25 -7.93 25.11
C THR A 130 7.72 -8.13 23.69
N GLU A 131 8.03 -9.36 23.33
CA GLU A 131 8.33 -9.71 21.92
C GLU A 131 7.04 -9.74 21.12
N ARG A 132 7.00 -9.01 20.00
CA ARG A 132 5.88 -8.99 19.06
C ARG A 132 6.40 -9.12 17.63
N LEU A 133 5.61 -9.74 16.77
CA LEU A 133 5.90 -9.72 15.35
C LEU A 133 5.65 -8.31 14.78
N PRO A 134 6.63 -7.71 14.08
CA PRO A 134 6.43 -6.42 13.46
C PRO A 134 5.37 -6.51 12.38
N GLN A 135 4.55 -5.45 12.26
CA GLN A 135 3.68 -5.24 11.11
C GLN A 135 4.32 -4.17 10.23
N ASP A 136 4.47 -4.47 8.94
CA ASP A 136 4.98 -3.50 7.99
C ASP A 136 4.01 -2.32 7.85
N LEU A 137 4.48 -1.14 8.20
CA LEU A 137 3.75 0.10 8.01
C LEU A 137 4.31 0.82 6.79
N GLY A 138 3.54 0.89 5.70
CA GLY A 138 3.94 1.63 4.51
C GLY A 138 4.26 3.09 4.83
N LYS A 139 5.23 3.68 4.13
CA LYS A 139 5.70 5.07 4.35
C LYS A 139 4.54 6.08 4.38
N GLU A 140 3.57 5.93 3.51
CA GLU A 140 2.41 6.82 3.40
C GLU A 140 1.53 6.78 4.65
N ARG A 141 1.34 5.58 5.25
CA ARG A 141 0.63 5.41 6.52
C ARG A 141 1.40 6.01 7.70
N ALA A 142 2.73 5.91 7.68
CA ALA A 142 3.59 6.47 8.72
C ALA A 142 3.67 8.01 8.68
N THR A 143 3.24 8.66 7.60
CA THR A 143 3.29 10.13 7.44
C THR A 143 1.96 10.83 7.75
N ILE A 144 0.98 10.12 8.32
CA ILE A 144 -0.29 10.74 8.75
C ILE A 144 -0.05 11.59 9.99
N THR A 145 -0.21 12.90 9.88
CA THR A 145 -0.02 13.84 10.99
C THR A 145 -1.29 14.04 11.81
N GLN A 146 -1.13 14.40 13.08
CA GLN A 146 -2.25 14.77 13.96
C GLN A 146 -3.09 15.91 13.36
N ALA A 147 -2.43 16.92 12.77
CA ALA A 147 -3.12 18.04 12.12
C ALA A 147 -4.01 17.60 10.94
N LYS A 148 -3.58 16.60 10.14
CA LYS A 148 -4.42 16.05 9.05
C LYS A 148 -5.65 15.33 9.61
N VAL A 149 -5.47 14.54 10.67
CA VAL A 149 -6.58 13.84 11.33
C VAL A 149 -7.55 14.84 11.92
N GLN A 150 -7.04 15.81 12.69
CA GLN A 150 -7.87 16.84 13.33
C GLN A 150 -8.68 17.62 12.29
N ARG A 151 -8.04 18.09 11.22
CA ARG A 151 -8.69 18.78 10.10
C ARG A 151 -9.81 17.95 9.47
N TRP A 152 -9.59 16.64 9.28
CA TRP A 152 -10.61 15.79 8.70
C TRP A 152 -11.88 15.75 9.56
N PHE A 153 -11.74 15.65 10.90
CA PHE A 153 -12.89 15.67 11.80
C PHE A 153 -13.61 17.01 11.79
N GLU A 154 -12.87 18.13 11.74
CA GLU A 154 -13.42 19.47 11.64
C GLU A 154 -14.16 19.68 10.30
N GLU A 155 -13.58 19.25 9.17
CA GLU A 155 -14.20 19.28 7.85
C GLU A 155 -15.48 18.43 7.81
N PHE A 156 -15.49 17.26 8.42
CA PHE A 156 -16.68 16.42 8.47
C PHE A 156 -17.78 17.04 9.35
N GLU A 157 -17.44 17.54 10.52
CA GLU A 157 -18.41 18.21 11.40
C GLU A 157 -19.00 19.46 10.71
N HIS A 158 -18.14 20.26 10.06
CA HIS A 158 -18.58 21.43 9.28
C HIS A 158 -19.52 21.01 8.14
N TYR A 159 -19.21 19.94 7.41
CA TYR A 159 -20.05 19.40 6.34
C TYR A 159 -21.43 19.01 6.84
N VAL A 160 -21.50 18.28 7.95
CA VAL A 160 -22.78 17.85 8.55
C VAL A 160 -23.61 19.05 9.00
N ARG A 161 -22.99 20.05 9.65
CA ARG A 161 -23.71 21.22 10.18
C ARG A 161 -24.16 22.22 9.12
N ASN A 162 -23.33 22.48 8.12
CA ASN A 162 -23.53 23.58 7.18
C ASN A 162 -24.05 23.15 5.81
N GLU A 163 -23.65 21.99 5.30
CA GLU A 163 -24.08 21.50 3.99
C GLU A 163 -25.28 20.54 4.10
N ILE A 164 -25.22 19.54 4.96
CA ILE A 164 -26.36 18.63 5.21
C ILE A 164 -27.44 19.32 6.05
N LYS A 165 -27.03 20.23 6.96
CA LYS A 165 -27.91 20.98 7.89
C LYS A 165 -28.72 20.08 8.82
N ASP A 166 -28.23 18.88 9.13
CA ASP A 166 -28.85 17.94 10.04
C ASP A 166 -27.81 17.41 11.07
N PRO A 167 -27.54 18.15 12.16
CA PRO A 167 -26.57 17.76 13.16
C PRO A 167 -26.97 16.50 13.93
N THR A 168 -28.23 16.05 13.85
CA THR A 168 -28.66 14.81 14.51
C THR A 168 -28.00 13.54 13.93
N ILE A 169 -27.41 13.63 12.73
CA ILE A 169 -26.57 12.57 12.16
C ILE A 169 -25.41 12.19 13.09
N LEU A 170 -24.83 13.18 13.77
CA LEU A 170 -23.71 12.95 14.69
C LEU A 170 -24.13 12.27 16.01
N GLN A 171 -25.44 12.19 16.27
CA GLN A 171 -26.03 11.65 17.50
C GLN A 171 -26.74 10.31 17.28
N ASP A 172 -27.14 10.00 16.03
CA ASP A 172 -27.88 8.78 15.71
C ASP A 172 -26.95 7.72 15.08
N PRO A 173 -26.59 6.67 15.84
CA PRO A 173 -25.69 5.62 15.35
C PRO A 173 -26.27 4.81 14.19
N SER A 174 -27.60 4.77 14.03
CA SER A 174 -28.24 4.04 12.94
C SER A 174 -27.92 4.63 11.57
N ARG A 175 -27.59 5.92 11.53
CA ARG A 175 -27.29 6.71 10.33
C ARG A 175 -25.82 6.71 9.95
N SER A 176 -24.95 6.00 10.68
CA SER A 176 -23.53 5.89 10.39
C SER A 176 -23.17 4.46 9.97
N SER A 177 -22.67 4.29 8.76
CA SER A 177 -22.24 3.01 8.22
C SER A 177 -20.87 3.12 7.56
N THR A 178 -20.12 2.02 7.51
CA THR A 178 -18.83 1.91 6.82
C THR A 178 -18.78 0.66 5.99
N VAL A 179 -18.06 0.73 4.89
CA VAL A 179 -17.87 -0.38 3.97
C VAL A 179 -16.40 -0.58 3.66
N TYR A 180 -15.97 -1.84 3.49
CA TYR A 180 -14.60 -2.18 3.13
C TYR A 180 -14.47 -3.53 2.44
N HIS A 181 -13.37 -3.72 1.71
CA HIS A 181 -13.06 -4.93 0.98
C HIS A 181 -12.04 -5.80 1.73
N PHE A 182 -12.35 -7.07 1.88
CA PHE A 182 -11.42 -8.08 2.36
C PHE A 182 -11.02 -9.00 1.20
N THR A 183 -9.73 -9.26 1.07
CA THR A 183 -9.16 -10.08 0.01
C THR A 183 -8.51 -11.32 0.57
N SER A 184 -8.80 -12.48 -0.01
CA SER A 184 -8.11 -13.74 0.27
C SER A 184 -6.69 -13.73 -0.30
N SER A 185 -5.72 -14.31 0.41
CA SER A 185 -4.31 -14.33 0.04
C SER A 185 -3.90 -15.46 -0.92
N ASP A 186 -4.84 -16.28 -1.36
CA ASP A 186 -4.57 -17.39 -2.30
C ASP A 186 -4.44 -16.90 -3.75
N LYS A 187 -3.82 -17.74 -4.62
CA LYS A 187 -3.63 -17.44 -6.05
C LYS A 187 -4.91 -17.07 -6.79
N THR A 188 -6.07 -17.36 -6.23
CA THR A 188 -7.37 -16.96 -6.74
C THR A 188 -7.93 -15.81 -5.94
N GLN A 189 -8.09 -14.65 -6.58
CA GLN A 189 -8.66 -13.46 -5.97
C GLN A 189 -10.16 -13.65 -5.71
N ILE A 190 -10.59 -13.56 -4.45
CA ILE A 190 -11.99 -13.42 -4.03
C ILE A 190 -12.05 -12.21 -3.11
N THR A 191 -12.93 -11.26 -3.43
CA THR A 191 -13.13 -10.05 -2.62
C THR A 191 -14.44 -10.15 -1.86
N VAL A 192 -14.43 -9.79 -0.58
CA VAL A 192 -15.65 -9.68 0.22
C VAL A 192 -15.85 -8.23 0.62
N LEU A 193 -17.00 -7.68 0.24
CA LEU A 193 -17.45 -6.37 0.70
C LEU A 193 -18.23 -6.55 2.00
N ALA A 194 -17.70 -5.99 3.08
CA ALA A 194 -18.35 -5.97 4.39
C ALA A 194 -18.88 -4.57 4.69
N CYS A 195 -20.11 -4.49 5.19
CA CYS A 195 -20.71 -3.24 5.64
C CYS A 195 -21.30 -3.42 7.03
N MET A 196 -20.98 -2.49 7.93
CA MET A 196 -21.51 -2.47 9.28
C MET A 196 -21.93 -1.05 9.71
N SER A 197 -22.89 -0.96 10.62
CA SER A 197 -23.36 0.31 11.19
C SER A 197 -22.86 0.51 12.61
N ALA A 198 -22.89 1.76 13.10
CA ALA A 198 -22.51 2.09 14.47
C ALA A 198 -23.48 1.51 15.53
N THR A 199 -24.65 1.06 15.13
CA THR A 199 -25.60 0.32 16.02
C THR A 199 -25.23 -1.15 16.20
N GLY A 200 -24.22 -1.67 15.51
CA GLY A 200 -23.86 -3.09 15.57
C GLY A 200 -24.51 -3.96 14.52
N HIS A 201 -25.22 -3.38 13.55
CA HIS A 201 -25.83 -4.14 12.47
C HIS A 201 -24.85 -4.36 11.32
N PHE A 202 -24.82 -5.58 10.79
CA PHE A 202 -24.06 -5.96 9.58
C PHE A 202 -25.00 -6.22 8.42
N LEU A 203 -24.66 -5.74 7.25
CA LEU A 203 -25.35 -6.11 6.02
C LEU A 203 -24.88 -7.48 5.53
N LYS A 204 -25.70 -8.09 4.66
CA LYS A 204 -25.30 -9.30 3.95
C LYS A 204 -23.97 -9.05 3.22
N PRO A 205 -22.94 -9.92 3.39
CA PRO A 205 -21.68 -9.71 2.72
C PRO A 205 -21.84 -9.93 1.22
N LEU A 206 -21.22 -9.05 0.40
CA LEU A 206 -21.12 -9.27 -1.02
C LEU A 206 -19.81 -10.01 -1.30
N ILE A 207 -19.89 -11.22 -1.88
CA ILE A 207 -18.73 -12.04 -2.24
C ILE A 207 -18.51 -11.94 -3.74
N VAL A 208 -17.38 -11.35 -4.16
CA VAL A 208 -17.02 -11.10 -5.55
C VAL A 208 -16.09 -12.21 -6.03
N TYR A 209 -16.57 -12.98 -7.00
CA TYR A 209 -15.82 -14.06 -7.62
C TYR A 209 -15.22 -13.65 -8.97
N PRO A 210 -14.01 -14.14 -9.31
CA PRO A 210 -13.45 -13.97 -10.64
C PRO A 210 -14.10 -14.91 -11.64
N GLY A 211 -14.43 -14.37 -12.84
CA GLY A 211 -15.02 -15.10 -13.96
C GLY A 211 -16.48 -14.77 -14.22
N GLN A 212 -16.93 -15.09 -15.42
CA GLN A 212 -18.28 -14.70 -15.90
C GLN A 212 -19.30 -15.83 -15.77
N ARG A 213 -18.88 -17.10 -15.78
CA ARG A 213 -19.76 -18.27 -15.74
C ARG A 213 -19.27 -19.27 -14.70
N PHE A 214 -20.22 -19.89 -13.99
CA PHE A 214 -19.95 -20.92 -13.00
C PHE A 214 -20.75 -22.16 -13.32
N ALA A 215 -20.11 -23.33 -13.29
CA ALA A 215 -20.76 -24.64 -13.43
C ALA A 215 -21.39 -25.14 -12.11
N TYR A 216 -21.31 -24.34 -11.05
CA TYR A 216 -21.77 -24.63 -9.70
C TYR A 216 -22.38 -23.37 -9.07
N ASN A 217 -23.10 -23.52 -7.95
CA ASN A 217 -23.55 -22.37 -7.16
C ASN A 217 -22.41 -21.84 -6.29
N PRO A 218 -21.86 -20.63 -6.55
CA PRO A 218 -20.76 -20.07 -5.76
C PRO A 218 -21.14 -19.74 -4.30
N LEU A 219 -22.42 -19.56 -4.00
CA LEU A 219 -22.94 -19.30 -2.66
C LEU A 219 -23.49 -20.57 -1.97
N GLU A 220 -23.15 -21.76 -2.46
CA GLU A 220 -23.53 -23.00 -1.81
C GLU A 220 -23.09 -23.01 -0.33
N GLY A 221 -24.03 -23.26 0.59
CA GLY A 221 -23.79 -23.21 2.03
C GLY A 221 -23.87 -21.82 2.66
N PHE A 222 -24.01 -20.74 1.87
CA PHE A 222 -24.22 -19.37 2.37
C PHE A 222 -25.21 -18.58 1.50
N PRO A 223 -26.46 -19.02 1.38
CA PRO A 223 -27.46 -18.40 0.50
C PRO A 223 -27.84 -16.97 0.93
N GLU A 224 -27.56 -16.59 2.17
CA GLU A 224 -27.83 -15.23 2.69
C GLU A 224 -26.82 -14.19 2.17
N ALA A 225 -25.64 -14.60 1.69
CA ALA A 225 -24.67 -13.70 1.10
C ALA A 225 -25.15 -13.21 -0.27
N VAL A 226 -24.58 -12.10 -0.74
CA VAL A 226 -24.85 -11.57 -2.09
C VAL A 226 -23.69 -11.96 -3.00
N MET A 227 -24.02 -12.40 -4.22
CA MET A 227 -23.02 -12.77 -5.21
C MET A 227 -22.66 -11.58 -6.09
N GLY A 228 -21.37 -11.24 -6.17
CA GLY A 228 -20.78 -10.38 -7.17
C GLY A 228 -19.86 -11.16 -8.10
N ARG A 229 -19.63 -10.64 -9.30
CA ARG A 229 -18.70 -11.21 -10.27
C ARG A 229 -18.02 -10.11 -11.08
N THR A 230 -16.74 -10.28 -11.30
CA THR A 230 -15.91 -9.47 -12.20
C THR A 230 -14.88 -10.38 -12.87
N ASP A 231 -14.26 -9.96 -13.95
CA ASP A 231 -13.29 -10.81 -14.67
C ASP A 231 -12.13 -11.27 -13.78
N ASN A 232 -11.69 -10.41 -12.88
CA ASN A 232 -10.52 -10.62 -12.02
C ASN A 232 -10.85 -10.86 -10.54
N GLY A 233 -12.10 -10.77 -10.12
CA GLY A 233 -12.52 -10.91 -8.72
C GLY A 233 -12.33 -9.67 -7.86
N TRP A 234 -11.93 -8.54 -8.46
CA TRP A 234 -11.86 -7.25 -7.76
C TRP A 234 -13.18 -6.50 -7.82
N MET A 235 -13.42 -5.67 -6.81
CA MET A 235 -14.54 -4.72 -6.84
C MET A 235 -14.27 -3.65 -7.89
N ASP A 236 -15.26 -3.37 -8.73
CA ASP A 236 -15.27 -2.24 -9.65
C ASP A 236 -16.39 -1.23 -9.31
N ALA A 237 -16.43 -0.11 -10.03
CA ALA A 237 -17.39 0.96 -9.76
C ALA A 237 -18.84 0.58 -10.11
N ASP A 238 -19.03 -0.26 -11.11
CA ASP A 238 -20.36 -0.70 -11.54
C ASP A 238 -20.96 -1.69 -10.56
N LEU A 239 -20.14 -2.64 -10.07
CA LEU A 239 -20.57 -3.58 -9.04
C LEU A 239 -20.86 -2.88 -7.70
N PHE A 240 -20.06 -1.86 -7.35
CA PHE A 240 -20.33 -1.06 -6.16
C PHE A 240 -21.63 -0.26 -6.29
N ALA A 241 -21.90 0.32 -7.48
CA ALA A 241 -23.15 1.01 -7.76
C ALA A 241 -24.37 0.05 -7.66
N THR A 242 -24.23 -1.18 -8.20
CA THR A 242 -25.25 -2.23 -8.10
C THR A 242 -25.48 -2.66 -6.63
N TRP A 243 -24.41 -2.82 -5.86
CA TRP A 243 -24.52 -3.12 -4.42
C TRP A 243 -25.25 -2.03 -3.65
N LEU A 244 -25.01 -0.75 -3.97
CA LEU A 244 -25.74 0.37 -3.36
C LEU A 244 -27.26 0.28 -3.64
N THR A 245 -27.64 0.03 -4.91
CA THR A 245 -29.04 -0.04 -5.33
C THR A 245 -29.75 -1.29 -4.81
N ASP A 246 -29.10 -2.44 -4.85
CA ASP A 246 -29.77 -3.73 -4.66
C ASP A 246 -29.64 -4.25 -3.23
N VAL A 247 -28.64 -3.77 -2.47
CA VAL A 247 -28.36 -4.25 -1.11
C VAL A 247 -28.44 -3.15 -0.06
N PHE A 248 -27.66 -2.08 -0.21
CA PHE A 248 -27.52 -1.07 0.83
C PHE A 248 -28.80 -0.23 0.99
N ILE A 249 -29.32 0.36 -0.09
CA ILE A 249 -30.53 1.20 -0.05
C ILE A 249 -31.75 0.41 0.41
N PRO A 250 -32.04 -0.80 -0.13
CA PRO A 250 -33.13 -1.62 0.37
C PRO A 250 -33.01 -1.93 1.87
N SER A 251 -31.82 -2.30 2.33
CA SER A 251 -31.58 -2.65 3.74
C SER A 251 -31.82 -1.49 4.70
N ILE A 252 -31.38 -0.26 4.37
CA ILE A 252 -31.66 0.91 5.22
C ILE A 252 -33.14 1.31 5.20
N ASN A 253 -33.82 1.14 4.06
CA ASN A 253 -35.25 1.42 3.93
C ASN A 253 -36.10 0.41 4.71
N GLU A 254 -35.80 -0.90 4.58
CA GLU A 254 -36.47 -1.99 5.31
C GLU A 254 -36.37 -1.79 6.83
N ARG A 255 -35.22 -1.30 7.30
CA ARG A 255 -34.99 -1.00 8.72
C ARG A 255 -35.56 0.34 9.17
N GLY A 256 -36.15 1.12 8.28
CA GLY A 256 -36.71 2.43 8.58
C GLY A 256 -35.66 3.43 9.09
N VAL A 257 -34.41 3.32 8.62
CA VAL A 257 -33.34 4.23 9.06
C VAL A 257 -33.64 5.65 8.55
N ARG A 258 -33.61 6.61 9.47
CA ARG A 258 -33.84 8.04 9.14
C ARG A 258 -32.76 8.54 8.17
N LYS A 259 -33.17 9.20 7.11
CA LYS A 259 -32.27 9.82 6.13
C LYS A 259 -31.99 11.30 6.46
N PRO A 260 -30.84 11.85 6.03
CA PRO A 260 -29.77 11.20 5.29
C PRO A 260 -28.93 10.25 6.16
N VAL A 261 -28.35 9.22 5.54
CA VAL A 261 -27.44 8.24 6.17
C VAL A 261 -26.03 8.50 5.68
N VAL A 262 -25.05 8.56 6.57
CA VAL A 262 -23.65 8.69 6.20
C VAL A 262 -23.04 7.32 5.94
N LEU A 263 -22.44 7.14 4.76
CA LEU A 263 -21.66 5.97 4.38
C LEU A 263 -20.19 6.36 4.25
N PHE A 264 -19.35 5.89 5.17
CA PHE A 264 -17.91 6.10 5.13
C PHE A 264 -17.24 5.08 4.23
N VAL A 265 -16.37 5.56 3.33
CA VAL A 265 -15.57 4.75 2.39
C VAL A 265 -14.10 5.16 2.44
N ASP A 266 -13.20 4.29 1.98
CA ASP A 266 -11.76 4.51 2.01
C ASP A 266 -11.22 5.47 0.92
N GLY A 267 -12.10 6.02 0.08
CA GLY A 267 -11.71 6.90 -1.02
C GLY A 267 -11.07 6.19 -2.21
N HIS A 268 -11.18 4.86 -2.29
CA HIS A 268 -10.75 4.12 -3.48
C HIS A 268 -11.57 4.54 -4.70
N SER A 269 -10.94 4.56 -5.89
CA SER A 269 -11.56 5.06 -7.13
C SER A 269 -12.87 4.34 -7.51
N THR A 270 -13.07 3.10 -7.06
CA THR A 270 -14.30 2.34 -7.28
C THR A 270 -15.51 2.91 -6.53
N HIS A 271 -15.28 3.64 -5.44
CA HIS A 271 -16.35 4.28 -4.64
C HIS A 271 -16.63 5.71 -5.07
N VAL A 272 -15.78 6.29 -5.93
CA VAL A 272 -15.72 7.73 -6.20
C VAL A 272 -16.02 7.99 -7.68
N SER A 273 -17.31 7.89 -8.07
CA SER A 273 -17.76 8.17 -9.43
C SER A 273 -19.05 9.01 -9.42
N MET A 274 -19.34 9.70 -10.54
CA MET A 274 -20.58 10.45 -10.68
C MET A 274 -21.81 9.57 -10.52
N ARG A 275 -21.81 8.37 -11.12
CA ARG A 275 -22.90 7.40 -11.01
C ARG A 275 -23.18 7.02 -9.55
N VAL A 276 -22.12 6.71 -8.79
CA VAL A 276 -22.24 6.40 -7.36
C VAL A 276 -22.77 7.59 -6.57
N SER A 277 -22.27 8.80 -6.85
CA SER A 277 -22.76 10.04 -6.24
C SER A 277 -24.25 10.28 -6.52
N ASP A 278 -24.71 10.04 -7.76
CA ASP A 278 -26.13 10.20 -8.14
C ASP A 278 -27.02 9.21 -7.39
N ILE A 279 -26.63 7.93 -7.35
CA ILE A 279 -27.35 6.87 -6.62
C ILE A 279 -27.46 7.22 -5.13
N CYS A 280 -26.35 7.66 -4.52
CA CYS A 280 -26.31 8.03 -3.11
C CYS A 280 -27.25 9.21 -2.83
N ARG A 281 -27.20 10.27 -3.61
CA ARG A 281 -28.10 11.44 -3.45
C ARG A 281 -29.57 11.06 -3.57
N GLN A 282 -29.93 10.27 -4.58
CA GLN A 282 -31.31 9.78 -4.76
C GLN A 282 -31.74 8.88 -3.61
N GLY A 283 -30.82 8.07 -3.07
CA GLY A 283 -31.06 7.20 -1.93
C GLY A 283 -31.13 7.90 -0.58
N GLY A 284 -30.76 9.18 -0.50
CA GLY A 284 -30.63 9.91 0.76
C GLY A 284 -29.40 9.46 1.57
N ILE A 285 -28.30 9.19 0.86
CA ILE A 285 -27.02 8.74 1.42
C ILE A 285 -25.98 9.83 1.23
N GLU A 286 -25.28 10.18 2.29
CA GLU A 286 -24.10 11.03 2.25
C GLU A 286 -22.86 10.17 2.19
N LEU A 287 -22.24 10.08 1.02
CA LEU A 287 -21.02 9.30 0.81
C LEU A 287 -19.80 10.15 1.17
N TYR A 288 -19.08 9.75 2.21
CA TYR A 288 -17.97 10.51 2.75
C TYR A 288 -16.67 9.69 2.79
N CYS A 289 -15.61 10.20 2.16
CA CYS A 289 -14.31 9.55 2.14
C CYS A 289 -13.55 9.74 3.45
N LEU A 290 -13.00 8.65 3.97
CA LEU A 290 -12.04 8.69 5.06
C LEU A 290 -10.74 9.37 4.61
N LEU A 291 -9.90 9.74 5.57
CA LEU A 291 -8.58 10.30 5.30
C LEU A 291 -7.73 9.27 4.54
N GLU A 292 -7.12 9.68 3.44
CA GLU A 292 -6.24 8.82 2.64
C GLU A 292 -5.11 8.24 3.48
N HIS A 293 -4.79 6.96 3.26
CA HIS A 293 -3.77 6.19 3.99
C HIS A 293 -4.01 6.04 5.51
N ALA A 294 -5.14 6.52 6.02
CA ALA A 294 -5.49 6.46 7.44
C ALA A 294 -6.42 5.29 7.83
N SER A 295 -6.63 4.30 6.95
CA SER A 295 -7.55 3.18 7.20
C SER A 295 -7.24 2.47 8.54
N HIS A 296 -5.96 2.27 8.85
CA HIS A 296 -5.49 1.64 10.10
C HIS A 296 -5.77 2.46 11.36
N LEU A 297 -6.16 3.73 11.23
CA LEU A 297 -6.50 4.66 12.30
C LEU A 297 -7.99 4.94 12.39
N MET A 298 -8.68 5.08 11.25
CA MET A 298 -10.01 5.65 11.16
C MET A 298 -11.05 4.70 10.56
N GLN A 299 -10.66 3.55 9.98
CA GLN A 299 -11.63 2.64 9.36
C GLN A 299 -12.11 1.58 10.35
N PRO A 300 -13.39 1.60 10.75
CA PRO A 300 -13.94 0.70 11.76
C PRO A 300 -13.73 -0.78 11.47
N CYS A 301 -13.87 -1.19 10.19
CA CYS A 301 -13.66 -2.57 9.76
C CYS A 301 -12.21 -3.02 9.98
N ASP A 302 -11.22 -2.16 9.63
CA ASP A 302 -9.79 -2.46 9.82
C ASP A 302 -9.41 -2.50 11.30
N LEU A 303 -10.04 -1.66 12.11
CA LEU A 303 -9.72 -1.58 13.53
C LEU A 303 -10.21 -2.80 14.32
N ARG A 304 -11.35 -3.38 13.93
CA ARG A 304 -11.99 -4.45 14.72
C ARG A 304 -12.40 -5.66 13.92
N LEU A 305 -13.19 -5.50 12.85
CA LEU A 305 -13.80 -6.62 12.16
C LEU A 305 -12.76 -7.59 11.56
N PHE A 306 -11.79 -7.08 10.80
CA PHE A 306 -10.89 -7.94 10.06
C PHE A 306 -9.88 -8.71 10.90
N SER A 307 -9.52 -8.21 12.06
CA SER A 307 -8.72 -8.99 13.01
C SER A 307 -9.47 -10.24 13.43
N VAL A 308 -10.70 -10.07 13.92
CA VAL A 308 -11.56 -11.16 14.36
C VAL A 308 -11.92 -12.09 13.21
N LEU A 309 -12.23 -11.54 12.04
CA LEU A 309 -12.59 -12.32 10.84
C LEU A 309 -11.42 -13.17 10.35
N LYS A 310 -10.19 -12.63 10.32
CA LYS A 310 -8.99 -13.38 9.92
C LYS A 310 -8.72 -14.56 10.84
N ASP A 311 -8.87 -14.37 12.15
CA ASP A 311 -8.64 -15.45 13.11
C ASP A 311 -9.78 -16.49 13.05
N SER A 312 -11.02 -16.07 12.90
CA SER A 312 -12.17 -16.94 12.67
C SER A 312 -12.05 -17.72 11.36
N TRP A 313 -11.55 -17.08 10.30
CA TRP A 313 -11.28 -17.73 9.01
C TRP A 313 -10.21 -18.82 9.11
N LYS A 314 -9.08 -18.51 9.76
CA LYS A 314 -8.04 -19.53 10.00
C LYS A 314 -8.58 -20.75 10.76
N GLN A 315 -9.48 -20.51 11.72
CA GLN A 315 -10.12 -21.59 12.44
C GLN A 315 -11.10 -22.37 11.56
N ALA A 316 -11.97 -21.68 10.81
CA ALA A 316 -12.92 -22.31 9.91
C ALA A 316 -12.23 -23.18 8.82
N VAL A 317 -11.10 -22.67 8.27
CA VAL A 317 -10.30 -23.43 7.31
C VAL A 317 -9.70 -24.70 7.95
N ARG A 318 -9.17 -24.61 9.17
CA ARG A 318 -8.66 -25.80 9.89
C ARG A 318 -9.76 -26.82 10.16
N ASP A 319 -10.92 -26.36 10.61
CA ASP A 319 -12.07 -27.21 10.91
C ASP A 319 -12.57 -27.91 9.63
N TYR A 320 -12.61 -27.17 8.50
CA TYR A 320 -12.95 -27.75 7.18
C TYR A 320 -11.94 -28.81 6.75
N GLN A 321 -10.65 -28.51 6.83
CA GLN A 321 -9.58 -29.46 6.44
C GLN A 321 -9.54 -30.70 7.36
N PHE A 322 -9.89 -30.56 8.63
CA PHE A 322 -10.01 -31.67 9.55
C PHE A 322 -11.18 -32.59 9.21
N GLN A 323 -12.30 -32.01 8.77
CA GLN A 323 -13.49 -32.76 8.33
C GLN A 323 -13.31 -33.38 6.94
N ASN A 324 -12.48 -32.76 6.08
CA ASN A 324 -12.27 -33.15 4.67
C ASN A 324 -10.76 -33.36 4.44
N ILE A 325 -10.23 -34.47 4.98
CA ILE A 325 -8.80 -34.77 4.94
C ILE A 325 -8.29 -34.85 3.50
N GLY A 326 -7.29 -34.04 3.17
CA GLY A 326 -6.70 -33.96 1.83
C GLY A 326 -7.36 -32.95 0.90
N GLU A 327 -8.46 -32.32 1.31
CA GLU A 327 -9.09 -31.26 0.53
C GLU A 327 -8.65 -29.85 0.96
N HIS A 328 -8.60 -28.94 0.00
CA HIS A 328 -8.35 -27.52 0.22
C HIS A 328 -9.64 -26.73 -0.04
N VAL A 329 -9.74 -25.56 0.63
CA VAL A 329 -10.84 -24.63 0.33
C VAL A 329 -10.68 -24.12 -1.09
N THR A 330 -11.70 -24.35 -1.91
CA THR A 330 -11.75 -23.95 -3.33
C THR A 330 -12.77 -22.82 -3.51
N LYS A 331 -12.86 -22.22 -4.71
CA LYS A 331 -13.91 -21.25 -5.03
C LYS A 331 -15.32 -21.80 -4.76
N LYS A 332 -15.53 -23.08 -5.00
CA LYS A 332 -16.84 -23.74 -4.78
C LYS A 332 -17.19 -23.82 -3.28
N THR A 333 -16.22 -24.16 -2.45
CA THR A 333 -16.41 -24.37 -1.00
C THR A 333 -16.17 -23.12 -0.16
N PHE A 334 -15.70 -22.03 -0.80
CA PHE A 334 -15.36 -20.79 -0.09
C PHE A 334 -16.54 -20.23 0.71
N ALA A 335 -17.72 -20.10 0.10
CA ALA A 335 -18.88 -19.47 0.75
C ALA A 335 -19.31 -20.22 2.02
N SER A 336 -19.37 -21.55 1.99
CA SER A 336 -19.78 -22.37 3.14
C SER A 336 -18.79 -22.25 4.30
N VAL A 337 -17.47 -22.28 4.02
CA VAL A 337 -16.44 -22.10 5.05
C VAL A 337 -16.42 -20.67 5.56
N PHE A 338 -16.62 -19.69 4.67
CA PHE A 338 -16.64 -18.28 5.04
C PHE A 338 -17.84 -17.92 5.91
N LYS A 339 -19.01 -18.55 5.72
CA LYS A 339 -20.18 -18.35 6.58
C LYS A 339 -19.83 -18.55 8.06
N THR A 340 -19.16 -19.66 8.39
CA THR A 340 -18.76 -19.97 9.76
C THR A 340 -17.86 -18.88 10.35
N ALA A 341 -16.91 -18.37 9.57
CA ALA A 341 -16.02 -17.29 10.01
C ALA A 341 -16.79 -15.96 10.15
N TRP A 342 -17.67 -15.67 9.21
CA TRP A 342 -18.48 -14.45 9.18
C TRP A 342 -19.40 -14.36 10.40
N GLU A 343 -20.17 -15.41 10.68
CA GLU A 343 -21.09 -15.45 11.84
C GLU A 343 -20.37 -15.28 13.18
N LYS A 344 -19.14 -15.83 13.32
CA LYS A 344 -18.31 -15.63 14.53
C LYS A 344 -17.78 -14.21 14.65
N ALA A 345 -17.48 -13.55 13.53
CA ALA A 345 -16.85 -12.23 13.52
C ALA A 345 -17.86 -11.08 13.60
N THR A 346 -19.09 -11.26 13.08
CA THR A 346 -20.08 -10.18 12.95
C THR A 346 -20.94 -10.05 14.20
N THR A 347 -20.33 -9.61 15.28
CA THR A 347 -21.03 -9.34 16.54
C THR A 347 -21.30 -7.83 16.73
N VAL A 348 -22.37 -7.49 17.42
CA VAL A 348 -22.72 -6.10 17.77
C VAL A 348 -21.53 -5.38 18.40
N SER A 349 -20.85 -6.05 19.34
CA SER A 349 -19.69 -5.50 20.05
C SER A 349 -18.55 -5.11 19.07
N VAL A 350 -18.27 -5.93 18.07
CA VAL A 350 -17.21 -5.65 17.08
C VAL A 350 -17.51 -4.38 16.30
N ALA A 351 -18.74 -4.19 15.84
CA ALA A 351 -19.10 -2.99 15.08
C ALA A 351 -19.12 -1.73 15.96
N VAL A 352 -19.78 -1.78 17.13
CA VAL A 352 -19.84 -0.65 18.07
C VAL A 352 -18.43 -0.21 18.49
N HIS A 353 -17.57 -1.15 18.85
CA HIS A 353 -16.18 -0.83 19.20
C HIS A 353 -15.38 -0.31 18.00
N GLY A 354 -15.63 -0.84 16.80
CA GLY A 354 -15.01 -0.34 15.57
C GLY A 354 -15.27 1.15 15.32
N PHE A 355 -16.53 1.56 15.42
CA PHE A 355 -16.93 2.96 15.30
C PHE A 355 -16.41 3.84 16.43
N ARG A 356 -16.46 3.36 17.67
CA ARG A 356 -15.92 4.09 18.82
C ARG A 356 -14.41 4.32 18.71
N ASP A 357 -13.67 3.27 18.38
CA ASP A 357 -12.20 3.33 18.34
C ASP A 357 -11.67 4.12 17.11
N SER A 358 -12.46 4.21 16.04
CA SER A 358 -12.20 5.09 14.89
C SER A 358 -12.56 6.55 15.16
N GLY A 359 -13.24 6.86 16.26
CA GLY A 359 -13.73 8.18 16.56
C GLY A 359 -14.86 8.68 15.64
N LEU A 360 -15.43 7.82 14.80
CA LEU A 360 -16.50 8.18 13.87
C LEU A 360 -17.87 8.23 14.57
N PHE A 361 -18.06 7.39 15.58
CA PHE A 361 -19.27 7.44 16.39
C PHE A 361 -19.01 6.98 17.84
N PRO A 362 -19.28 7.79 18.89
CA PRO A 362 -19.52 9.25 18.78
C PRO A 362 -18.36 9.98 18.13
N LEU A 363 -18.62 11.09 17.41
CA LEU A 363 -17.58 11.85 16.73
C LEU A 363 -16.57 12.40 17.74
N ASN A 364 -15.33 11.89 17.67
CA ASN A 364 -14.29 12.21 18.65
C ASN A 364 -12.89 12.01 18.09
N ALA A 365 -12.28 13.10 17.62
CA ALA A 365 -10.91 13.10 17.10
C ALA A 365 -9.87 12.61 18.11
N SER A 366 -10.08 12.88 19.42
CA SER A 366 -9.13 12.50 20.46
C SER A 366 -8.91 10.98 20.56
N LYS A 367 -9.91 10.17 20.17
CA LYS A 367 -9.75 8.70 20.13
C LYS A 367 -8.69 8.26 19.14
N VAL A 368 -8.59 8.91 18.00
CA VAL A 368 -7.58 8.63 16.99
C VAL A 368 -6.24 9.23 17.39
N LEU A 369 -6.26 10.49 17.84
CA LEU A 369 -5.05 11.24 18.21
C LEU A 369 -4.29 10.66 19.40
N SER A 370 -5.00 10.05 20.37
CA SER A 370 -4.40 9.40 21.55
C SER A 370 -3.87 7.99 21.27
N THR A 371 -4.04 7.48 20.07
CA THR A 371 -3.63 6.11 19.71
C THR A 371 -2.12 6.04 19.49
N CYS A 372 -1.44 5.03 20.06
CA CYS A 372 -0.02 4.76 19.80
C CYS A 372 0.31 4.46 18.30
N LYS A 373 -0.70 4.17 17.50
CA LYS A 373 -0.56 4.02 16.04
C LYS A 373 -0.18 5.33 15.32
N MET A 374 -0.32 6.48 16.00
CA MET A 374 0.14 7.79 15.52
C MET A 374 1.63 8.04 15.80
N ASP A 375 2.26 7.26 16.70
CA ASP A 375 3.65 7.47 17.11
C ASP A 375 4.66 7.44 15.93
N PRO A 376 4.52 6.58 14.90
CA PRO A 376 5.42 6.60 13.76
C PRO A 376 5.48 7.93 13.01
N SER A 377 4.38 8.69 12.99
CA SER A 377 4.35 10.00 12.31
C SER A 377 5.18 11.07 13.03
N ASN A 378 5.42 10.92 14.32
CA ASN A 378 6.20 11.87 15.13
C ASN A 378 7.68 11.94 14.73
N ILE A 379 8.23 10.90 14.05
CA ILE A 379 9.59 10.95 13.48
C ILE A 379 9.67 11.87 12.28
N PHE A 380 8.64 11.80 11.41
CA PHE A 380 8.61 12.56 10.17
C PHE A 380 8.20 14.02 10.40
N HIS A 381 7.52 14.27 11.52
CA HIS A 381 7.03 15.59 11.92
C HIS A 381 7.21 15.77 13.43
N PRO A 382 8.45 16.00 13.93
CA PRO A 382 8.69 16.22 15.34
C PRO A 382 7.90 17.43 15.83
N TYR A 383 7.28 17.28 16.99
CA TYR A 383 6.53 18.34 17.68
C TYR A 383 7.39 19.60 17.78
N GLY A 384 6.97 20.70 17.15
CA GLY A 384 7.60 22.02 17.31
C GLY A 384 7.98 22.77 16.05
N THR A 385 7.96 22.20 14.87
CA THR A 385 8.06 22.99 13.63
C THR A 385 6.66 23.36 13.13
N GLN A 386 6.09 24.41 13.72
CA GLN A 386 5.11 25.23 13.01
C GLN A 386 5.85 25.84 11.81
N THR A 387 5.80 25.19 10.67
CA THR A 387 6.07 25.87 9.42
C THR A 387 4.89 26.82 9.21
N VAL A 388 5.07 28.05 9.66
CA VAL A 388 4.34 29.19 9.17
C VAL A 388 4.63 29.22 7.67
N SER A 389 3.73 28.71 6.87
CA SER A 389 3.75 28.93 5.42
C SER A 389 3.44 30.41 5.21
N ALA A 390 4.51 31.17 5.06
CA ALA A 390 4.43 32.50 4.48
C ALA A 390 3.97 32.34 3.03
N SER A 391 2.69 32.56 2.79
CA SER A 391 2.17 33.02 1.51
C SER A 391 1.46 34.32 1.80
N GLY A 392 2.26 35.39 1.81
CA GLY A 392 1.79 36.74 1.74
C GLY A 392 1.24 37.01 0.35
N ALA A 393 0.04 37.48 0.29
CA ALA A 393 -0.41 38.42 -0.71
C ALA A 393 -1.29 39.39 0.04
N ALA A 394 -0.87 40.63 -0.02
CA ALA A 394 -1.50 41.80 0.55
C ALA A 394 -2.92 41.98 0.03
N ASP A 395 -3.82 42.32 0.90
CA ASP A 395 -4.74 43.45 0.58
C ASP A 395 -5.11 44.18 1.88
N GLU A 396 -4.95 45.47 1.77
CA GLU A 396 -5.15 46.44 2.82
C GLU A 396 -6.63 46.71 3.02
N SER A 397 -6.91 47.11 4.23
CA SER A 397 -7.83 48.17 4.68
C SER A 397 -9.08 47.74 5.46
N GLN A 398 -9.06 48.22 6.62
CA GLN A 398 -10.02 49.02 7.43
C GLN A 398 -10.36 48.45 8.81
N VAL A 399 -9.71 49.07 9.81
CA VAL A 399 -10.27 49.86 10.90
C VAL A 399 -11.24 49.19 11.87
N LEU A 400 -10.71 49.08 13.11
CA LEU A 400 -11.41 48.91 14.39
C LEU A 400 -12.51 49.96 14.65
N PRO A 401 -13.47 49.77 15.55
CA PRO A 401 -13.20 50.06 16.95
C PRO A 401 -13.78 49.08 18.00
N ALA A 402 -13.18 49.19 19.16
CA ALA A 402 -13.54 48.58 20.42
C ALA A 402 -14.82 49.13 21.06
N ALA A 403 -15.49 48.27 21.86
CA ALA A 403 -16.23 48.63 23.09
C ALA A 403 -16.58 47.30 23.79
N GLN A 404 -16.04 46.99 24.90
CA GLN A 404 -16.35 47.25 26.32
C GLN A 404 -17.74 46.75 26.79
N GLU A 405 -17.63 45.80 27.75
CA GLU A 405 -18.38 45.62 29.00
C GLU A 405 -19.87 45.23 28.94
N ASN A 406 -20.26 44.13 29.58
CA ASN A 406 -20.75 44.03 30.96
C ASN A 406 -21.33 42.63 31.26
N ALA A 407 -20.83 41.99 32.24
CA ALA A 407 -21.34 41.58 33.57
C ALA A 407 -22.81 41.08 33.69
N ASN A 408 -22.86 39.91 34.38
CA ASN A 408 -23.92 39.42 35.26
C ASN A 408 -25.26 38.96 34.68
N ASN A 409 -25.55 37.67 34.78
CA ASN A 409 -26.65 37.23 35.64
C ASN A 409 -26.61 35.71 35.93
N THR A 410 -26.45 35.47 37.23
CA THR A 410 -26.71 34.24 37.94
C THR A 410 -28.24 34.04 38.06
N VAL A 411 -28.75 32.87 37.67
CA VAL A 411 -30.04 32.39 38.18
C VAL A 411 -29.91 30.91 38.55
N ASN A 412 -29.97 30.68 39.85
CA ASN A 412 -30.23 29.41 40.53
C ASN A 412 -31.71 29.03 40.31
N VAL A 413 -31.99 27.78 39.97
CA VAL A 413 -33.23 27.12 40.38
C VAL A 413 -32.90 25.69 40.77
N GLN A 414 -33.06 25.47 42.10
CA GLN A 414 -33.20 24.16 42.72
C GLN A 414 -34.67 23.72 42.64
N GLN A 415 -34.85 22.43 42.86
CA GLN A 415 -36.06 21.68 43.33
C GLN A 415 -36.52 20.62 42.32
N GLU A 416 -36.94 19.42 42.67
CA GLU A 416 -37.03 18.55 43.89
C GLU A 416 -37.33 17.13 43.38
N ILE A 417 -36.72 16.12 43.99
CA ILE A 417 -37.18 14.93 44.73
C ILE A 417 -38.57 14.34 44.33
N ASN A 418 -38.60 13.06 43.99
CA ASN A 418 -39.35 11.96 44.64
C ASN A 418 -39.07 10.61 43.95
N THR A 419 -38.44 9.67 44.63
CA THR A 419 -38.92 8.44 45.36
C THR A 419 -39.88 7.55 44.55
N ASP A 420 -39.57 6.28 44.26
CA ASP A 420 -39.74 5.13 45.14
C ASP A 420 -39.44 3.78 44.42
N LYS A 421 -38.84 2.89 45.22
CA LYS A 421 -38.96 1.43 45.32
C LYS A 421 -38.22 0.50 44.33
N GLU A 422 -37.16 -0.05 44.84
CA GLU A 422 -36.94 -1.42 45.36
C GLU A 422 -37.25 -2.58 44.42
N LEU A 423 -36.21 -3.33 44.06
CA LEU A 423 -36.09 -4.74 44.43
C LEU A 423 -34.66 -5.27 44.21
N THR A 424 -34.10 -5.73 45.29
CA THR A 424 -32.84 -6.42 45.50
C THR A 424 -32.75 -7.75 44.77
N VAL A 425 -31.59 -8.06 44.13
CA VAL A 425 -30.95 -9.38 44.23
C VAL A 425 -29.43 -9.20 44.14
N THR A 426 -28.77 -9.67 45.17
CA THR A 426 -27.34 -9.76 45.41
C THR A 426 -26.67 -10.81 44.53
N ALA A 427 -25.50 -10.49 44.00
CA ALA A 427 -24.38 -11.44 43.86
C ALA A 427 -23.06 -10.69 43.69
N THR A 428 -22.27 -10.81 44.72
CA THR A 428 -20.87 -10.42 44.87
C THR A 428 -19.97 -11.15 43.89
N THR A 429 -19.06 -10.43 43.23
CA THR A 429 -17.63 -10.79 43.20
C THR A 429 -16.82 -9.56 42.79
N SER A 430 -15.97 -9.17 43.69
CA SER A 430 -14.93 -8.15 43.60
C SER A 430 -13.79 -8.59 42.68
N THR A 431 -13.30 -7.70 41.84
CA THR A 431 -11.86 -7.53 41.59
C THR A 431 -11.59 -6.09 41.22
N ASP A 432 -11.05 -5.37 42.18
CA ASP A 432 -10.46 -4.04 42.04
C ASP A 432 -9.25 -4.09 41.14
N VAL A 433 -9.21 -3.21 40.14
CA VAL A 433 -7.99 -2.78 39.45
C VAL A 433 -7.95 -1.26 39.54
N PRO A 434 -6.91 -0.66 40.13
CA PRO A 434 -6.86 0.78 40.34
C PRO A 434 -6.65 1.52 39.00
N GLN A 435 -7.50 2.51 38.77
CA GLN A 435 -7.32 3.51 37.73
C GLN A 435 -6.21 4.49 38.12
N HIS A 436 -5.13 4.55 37.37
CA HIS A 436 -4.16 5.63 37.47
C HIS A 436 -4.68 6.88 36.75
N ALA A 437 -4.80 7.96 37.49
CA ALA A 437 -5.05 9.31 37.00
C ALA A 437 -3.86 9.86 36.21
N PRO A 438 -4.06 10.76 35.23
CA PRO A 438 -2.97 11.36 34.48
C PRO A 438 -2.26 12.45 35.27
N LEU A 439 -0.96 12.32 35.43
CA LEU A 439 -0.06 13.34 36.00
C LEU A 439 0.14 14.49 35.01
N GLN A 440 -0.21 15.68 35.42
CA GLN A 440 0.18 16.95 34.77
C GLN A 440 1.66 17.24 35.06
N PRO A 441 2.42 17.83 34.12
CA PRO A 441 3.79 18.26 34.40
C PRO A 441 3.80 19.60 35.16
N ALA A 442 4.29 19.55 36.40
CA ALA A 442 4.61 20.75 37.17
C ALA A 442 5.94 21.35 36.68
N ALA A 443 5.91 22.65 36.40
CA ALA A 443 7.12 23.45 36.17
C ALA A 443 7.87 23.58 37.50
N ALA A 444 9.10 23.07 37.57
CA ALA A 444 9.98 23.24 38.72
C ALA A 444 11.11 24.23 38.39
N THR A 445 11.12 25.27 39.15
CA THR A 445 12.14 26.31 39.25
C THR A 445 13.43 25.70 39.77
N VAL A 446 14.54 26.03 39.09
CA VAL A 446 15.90 25.64 39.49
C VAL A 446 16.28 26.39 40.76
N GLN A 447 16.58 25.68 41.83
CA GLN A 447 17.43 26.13 42.92
C GLN A 447 18.47 25.05 43.21
N ASP A 448 19.74 25.49 43.15
CA ASP A 448 20.93 24.78 43.54
C ASP A 448 20.83 24.21 44.96
N LEU A 449 21.04 22.91 45.09
CA LEU A 449 21.60 22.30 46.30
C LEU A 449 22.39 21.04 45.92
N SER A 450 23.65 21.10 46.19
CA SER A 450 24.71 20.12 46.02
C SER A 450 24.48 18.80 46.77
N ASN A 451 24.99 17.72 46.16
CA ASN A 451 25.22 16.36 46.67
C ASN A 451 23.99 15.41 46.72
N ASP A 452 23.65 14.88 45.55
CA ASP A 452 23.15 13.52 45.49
C ASP A 452 23.74 12.83 44.23
N ARG A 453 24.50 11.75 44.42
CA ARG A 453 25.08 10.97 43.33
C ARG A 453 23.96 10.15 42.67
N THR A 454 23.22 10.78 41.79
CA THR A 454 22.42 10.02 40.80
C THR A 454 23.38 9.14 39.99
N PRO A 455 23.08 7.86 39.76
CA PRO A 455 23.91 6.99 38.95
C PRO A 455 23.93 7.55 37.53
N GLN A 456 25.05 8.16 37.13
CA GLN A 456 25.24 8.70 35.79
C GLN A 456 25.21 7.55 34.78
N VAL A 457 24.37 7.69 33.76
CA VAL A 457 24.41 6.85 32.58
C VAL A 457 25.71 7.14 31.83
N SER A 458 26.41 6.09 31.36
CA SER A 458 27.67 6.27 30.68
C SER A 458 27.49 7.01 29.34
N THR A 459 28.50 7.80 28.96
CA THR A 459 28.52 8.51 27.66
C THR A 459 28.42 7.53 26.47
N ALA A 460 28.93 6.31 26.62
CA ALA A 460 28.84 5.27 25.60
C ALA A 460 27.38 4.83 25.34
N VAL A 461 26.56 4.78 26.39
CA VAL A 461 25.12 4.47 26.24
C VAL A 461 24.41 5.53 25.38
N GLU A 462 24.63 6.81 25.67
CA GLU A 462 24.06 7.91 24.90
C GLU A 462 24.59 7.98 23.45
N LEU A 463 25.85 7.63 23.23
CA LEU A 463 26.44 7.57 21.89
C LEU A 463 25.83 6.44 21.03
N VAL A 464 25.55 5.30 21.62
CA VAL A 464 25.05 4.10 20.92
C VAL A 464 23.53 4.14 20.72
N LEU A 465 22.77 4.64 21.72
CA LEU A 465 21.30 4.65 21.69
C LEU A 465 20.72 5.85 20.92
N LYS A 466 21.20 6.06 19.69
CA LYS A 466 20.72 7.13 18.82
C LYS A 466 19.32 6.82 18.26
N ILE A 467 18.48 7.84 18.20
CA ILE A 467 17.18 7.80 17.52
C ILE A 467 17.40 8.26 16.09
N PRO A 468 16.92 7.50 15.08
CA PRO A 468 17.02 7.93 13.69
C PRO A 468 16.19 9.19 13.45
N VAL A 469 16.77 10.17 12.77
CA VAL A 469 16.07 11.37 12.31
C VAL A 469 15.79 11.22 10.83
N ALA A 470 14.55 11.45 10.41
CA ALA A 470 14.16 11.40 9.01
C ALA A 470 14.90 12.51 8.23
N LYS A 471 15.56 12.14 7.13
CA LYS A 471 16.14 13.12 6.22
C LYS A 471 15.01 13.89 5.52
N PRO A 472 15.10 15.23 5.39
CA PRO A 472 14.13 15.99 4.62
C PRO A 472 14.06 15.45 3.18
N SER A 473 12.86 15.30 2.66
CA SER A 473 12.69 14.87 1.27
C SER A 473 13.01 16.03 0.34
N GLU A 474 14.05 15.90 -0.48
CA GLU A 474 14.43 16.88 -1.51
C GLU A 474 13.41 16.94 -2.67
N LYS A 475 12.51 15.97 -2.78
CA LYS A 475 11.49 15.96 -3.83
C LYS A 475 10.39 16.93 -3.46
N ARG A 476 10.21 17.97 -4.27
CA ARG A 476 9.01 18.83 -4.19
C ARG A 476 7.78 17.93 -4.27
N PRO A 477 6.84 17.97 -3.30
CA PRO A 477 5.62 17.21 -3.40
C PRO A 477 4.88 17.68 -4.67
N MET A 478 4.59 16.75 -5.58
CA MET A 478 3.64 17.03 -6.65
C MET A 478 2.34 17.48 -5.97
N LYS A 479 1.82 18.65 -6.36
CA LYS A 479 0.52 19.13 -5.90
C LYS A 479 -0.53 18.14 -6.40
N LYS A 480 -0.88 17.15 -5.58
CA LYS A 480 -2.11 16.37 -5.80
C LYS A 480 -3.27 17.33 -5.53
N GLU A 481 -4.15 17.48 -6.50
CA GLU A 481 -5.44 18.17 -6.25
C GLU A 481 -6.16 17.42 -5.13
N ASN A 482 -6.36 18.08 -4.02
CA ASN A 482 -7.12 17.54 -2.90
C ASN A 482 -8.61 17.55 -3.30
N LEU A 483 -9.13 16.39 -3.65
CA LEU A 483 -10.57 16.23 -3.87
C LEU A 483 -11.33 16.41 -2.55
N PRO A 484 -12.48 17.09 -2.55
CA PRO A 484 -13.36 17.14 -1.39
C PRO A 484 -13.72 15.75 -0.89
N LYS A 485 -13.84 15.56 0.41
CA LYS A 485 -14.16 14.24 1.01
C LYS A 485 -15.62 13.84 0.85
N ALA A 486 -16.52 14.82 0.76
CA ALA A 486 -17.94 14.59 0.52
C ALA A 486 -18.21 14.31 -0.96
N VAL A 487 -18.31 13.03 -1.33
CA VAL A 487 -18.52 12.57 -2.72
C VAL A 487 -19.91 13.00 -3.24
N THR A 488 -20.89 13.10 -2.37
CA THR A 488 -22.24 13.61 -2.66
C THR A 488 -22.34 15.13 -2.65
N GLY A 489 -21.33 15.86 -2.14
CA GLY A 489 -21.28 17.32 -2.08
C GLY A 489 -21.13 17.97 -3.45
N GLU A 490 -21.66 19.20 -3.59
CA GLU A 490 -21.66 19.94 -4.87
C GLU A 490 -20.25 20.19 -5.41
N LYS A 491 -19.32 20.66 -4.57
CA LYS A 491 -17.93 20.92 -4.97
C LYS A 491 -17.22 19.70 -5.56
N PHE A 492 -17.48 18.51 -5.03
CA PHE A 492 -16.90 17.28 -5.55
C PHE A 492 -17.43 16.96 -6.94
N ARG A 493 -18.74 17.12 -7.11
CA ARG A 493 -19.44 16.86 -8.38
C ARG A 493 -19.00 17.83 -9.48
N GLU A 494 -18.86 19.12 -9.18
CA GLU A 494 -18.33 20.14 -10.09
C GLU A 494 -16.92 19.76 -10.59
N ILE A 495 -16.02 19.37 -9.69
CA ILE A 495 -14.66 18.96 -10.06
C ILE A 495 -14.67 17.70 -10.94
N LEU A 496 -15.53 16.72 -10.66
CA LEU A 496 -15.64 15.51 -11.50
C LEU A 496 -16.19 15.86 -12.89
N GLU A 497 -17.19 16.72 -12.97
CA GLU A 497 -17.77 17.17 -14.22
C GLU A 497 -16.75 17.94 -15.07
N GLU A 498 -15.97 18.82 -14.46
CA GLU A 498 -14.88 19.54 -15.13
C GLU A 498 -13.80 18.57 -15.63
N LYS A 499 -13.40 17.60 -14.82
CA LYS A 499 -12.45 16.54 -15.23
C LYS A 499 -12.98 15.71 -16.38
N ARG A 500 -14.28 15.40 -16.40
CA ARG A 500 -14.91 14.68 -17.50
C ARG A 500 -14.84 15.50 -18.78
N LYS A 501 -15.25 16.77 -18.74
CA LYS A 501 -15.20 17.68 -19.89
C LYS A 501 -13.79 17.84 -20.44
N ARG A 502 -12.80 17.99 -19.54
CA ARG A 502 -11.39 18.08 -19.93
C ARG A 502 -10.91 16.80 -20.63
N LYS A 503 -11.26 15.62 -20.10
CA LYS A 503 -10.89 14.34 -20.73
C LYS A 503 -11.54 14.15 -22.09
N GLU A 504 -12.81 14.48 -22.22
CA GLU A 504 -13.55 14.45 -23.49
C GLU A 504 -12.88 15.37 -24.53
N GLN A 505 -12.48 16.58 -24.10
CA GLN A 505 -11.75 17.53 -24.94
C GLN A 505 -10.37 16.98 -25.37
N GLU A 506 -9.60 16.42 -24.44
CA GLU A 506 -8.30 15.79 -24.73
C GLU A 506 -8.44 14.62 -25.72
N GLU A 507 -9.48 13.80 -25.57
CA GLU A 507 -9.77 12.69 -26.50
C GLU A 507 -10.19 13.21 -27.88
N ALA A 508 -11.03 14.25 -27.94
CA ALA A 508 -11.42 14.90 -29.19
C ALA A 508 -10.20 15.51 -29.91
N ASP A 509 -9.34 16.22 -29.18
CA ASP A 509 -8.10 16.78 -29.72
C ASP A 509 -7.16 15.69 -30.24
N LYS A 510 -7.07 14.56 -29.55
CA LYS A 510 -6.26 13.41 -29.97
C LYS A 510 -6.80 12.77 -31.26
N GLN A 511 -8.12 12.64 -31.36
CA GLN A 511 -8.76 12.12 -32.57
C GLN A 511 -8.56 13.08 -33.74
N GLU A 512 -8.72 14.39 -33.53
CA GLU A 512 -8.51 15.41 -34.55
C GLU A 512 -7.05 15.42 -35.04
N ARG A 513 -6.07 15.34 -34.14
CA ARG A 513 -4.64 15.20 -34.51
C ARG A 513 -4.37 13.93 -35.32
N LYS A 514 -5.05 12.81 -35.00
CA LYS A 514 -4.94 11.57 -35.77
C LYS A 514 -5.50 11.75 -37.17
N ARG A 515 -6.69 12.35 -37.28
CA ARG A 515 -7.36 12.67 -38.56
C ARG A 515 -6.50 13.58 -39.44
N GLN A 516 -5.92 14.64 -38.87
CA GLN A 516 -5.02 15.53 -39.59
C GLN A 516 -3.75 14.83 -40.10
N ARG A 517 -3.19 13.89 -39.30
CA ARG A 517 -2.03 13.08 -39.76
C ARG A 517 -2.40 12.17 -40.91
N GLU A 518 -3.56 11.56 -40.90
CA GLU A 518 -4.06 10.73 -42.00
C GLU A 518 -4.29 11.55 -43.27
N LEU A 519 -4.91 12.73 -43.15
CA LEU A 519 -5.12 13.63 -44.27
C LEU A 519 -3.80 14.10 -44.92
N ARG A 520 -2.81 14.48 -44.10
CA ARG A 520 -1.47 14.83 -44.59
C ARG A 520 -0.77 13.67 -45.25
N LYS A 521 -0.97 12.44 -44.79
CA LYS A 521 -0.42 11.25 -45.44
C LYS A 521 -1.07 11.04 -46.80
N GLN A 522 -2.40 11.13 -46.90
CA GLN A 522 -3.12 11.02 -48.18
C GLN A 522 -2.68 12.07 -49.16
N GLN A 523 -2.54 13.33 -48.74
CA GLN A 523 -2.03 14.40 -49.60
C GLN A 523 -0.62 14.13 -50.15
N LYS A 524 0.29 13.63 -49.30
CA LYS A 524 1.64 13.26 -49.71
C LYS A 524 1.65 12.08 -50.72
N ASP A 525 0.77 11.11 -50.49
CA ASP A 525 0.66 9.95 -51.38
C ASP A 525 0.07 10.38 -52.74
N GLU A 526 -0.90 11.29 -52.75
CA GLU A 526 -1.46 11.89 -53.97
C GLU A 526 -0.42 12.72 -54.73
N GLU A 527 0.36 13.57 -54.05
CA GLU A 527 1.48 14.28 -54.65
C GLU A 527 2.55 13.35 -55.25
N ARG A 528 2.86 12.26 -54.55
CA ARG A 528 3.78 11.22 -55.08
C ARG A 528 3.26 10.59 -56.36
N LYS A 529 1.97 10.25 -56.39
CA LYS A 529 1.31 9.67 -57.56
C LYS A 529 1.33 10.63 -58.73
N GLN A 530 0.98 11.89 -58.52
CA GLN A 530 1.05 12.92 -59.58
C GLN A 530 2.48 13.15 -60.11
N LYS A 531 3.49 13.15 -59.22
CA LYS A 531 4.90 13.24 -59.63
C LYS A 531 5.35 12.03 -60.43
N LEU A 532 4.84 10.84 -60.13
CA LEU A 532 5.14 9.62 -60.87
C LEU A 532 4.51 9.67 -62.27
N GLU A 533 3.22 10.03 -62.33
CA GLU A 533 2.49 10.22 -63.61
C GLU A 533 3.16 11.25 -64.54
N GLN A 534 3.60 12.38 -63.94
CA GLN A 534 4.36 13.39 -64.71
C GLN A 534 5.70 12.86 -65.23
N LYS A 535 6.42 12.05 -64.44
CA LYS A 535 7.67 11.40 -64.87
C LYS A 535 7.42 10.43 -66.02
N GLU A 536 6.38 9.61 -65.93
CA GLU A 536 6.00 8.67 -66.99
C GLU A 536 5.55 9.37 -68.25
N ALA A 537 4.74 10.44 -68.14
CA ALA A 537 4.35 11.27 -69.30
C ALA A 537 5.55 11.89 -69.97
N LYS A 538 6.52 12.43 -69.19
CA LYS A 538 7.79 12.96 -69.78
C LYS A 538 8.62 11.87 -70.41
N LYS A 539 8.64 10.66 -69.91
CA LYS A 539 9.36 9.52 -70.53
C LYS A 539 8.72 9.12 -71.85
N LYS A 540 7.36 9.00 -71.84
CA LYS A 540 6.60 8.69 -73.07
C LYS A 540 6.83 9.75 -74.16
N ALA A 541 6.75 11.05 -73.79
CA ALA A 541 6.99 12.14 -74.73
C ALA A 541 8.43 12.14 -75.33
N ARG A 542 9.45 11.80 -74.48
CA ARG A 542 10.85 11.64 -74.98
C ARG A 542 11.00 10.46 -75.92
N GLU A 543 10.29 9.38 -75.65
CA GLU A 543 10.35 8.17 -76.51
C GLU A 543 9.65 8.40 -77.82
N GLU A 544 8.51 9.09 -77.82
CA GLU A 544 7.81 9.53 -79.06
C GLU A 544 8.65 10.48 -79.88
N GLN A 545 9.32 11.45 -79.27
CA GLN A 545 10.24 12.35 -79.92
C GLN A 545 11.43 11.59 -80.52
N ARG A 546 11.96 10.56 -79.86
CA ARG A 546 12.98 9.68 -80.41
C ARG A 546 12.48 8.90 -81.62
N ARG A 547 11.28 8.33 -81.56
CA ARG A 547 10.64 7.63 -82.67
C ARG A 547 10.48 8.54 -83.88
N LEU A 548 10.02 9.77 -83.69
CA LEU A 548 9.86 10.79 -84.73
C LEU A 548 11.21 11.17 -85.36
N ASN A 549 12.25 11.30 -84.54
CA ASN A 549 13.60 11.60 -85.03
C ASN A 549 14.22 10.44 -85.84
N ILE A 550 13.96 9.21 -85.46
CA ILE A 550 14.36 8.00 -86.15
C ILE A 550 13.63 7.96 -87.51
N GLN A 551 12.33 8.18 -87.52
CA GLN A 551 11.49 8.19 -88.70
C GLN A 551 11.98 9.29 -89.74
N LYS A 552 12.30 10.49 -89.21
CA LYS A 552 12.87 11.57 -90.01
C LYS A 552 14.26 11.20 -90.57
N LYS A 553 15.10 10.46 -89.82
CA LYS A 553 16.39 9.97 -90.31
C LYS A 553 16.22 8.91 -91.39
N LEU A 554 15.30 7.97 -91.21
CA LEU A 554 14.96 6.94 -92.16
C LEU A 554 14.41 7.55 -93.46
N GLN A 555 13.51 8.53 -93.40
CA GLN A 555 12.99 9.25 -94.56
C GLN A 555 14.11 9.95 -95.34
N LYS A 556 15.03 10.62 -94.63
CA LYS A 556 16.20 11.23 -95.25
C LYS A 556 17.18 10.20 -95.89
N GLN A 557 17.27 9.01 -95.29
CA GLN A 557 18.07 7.92 -95.87
C GLN A 557 17.41 7.33 -97.14
N VAL A 558 16.09 7.13 -97.11
CA VAL A 558 15.31 6.69 -98.29
C VAL A 558 15.38 7.72 -99.37
N GLU A 559 15.25 9.00 -99.10
CA GLU A 559 15.38 10.10 -100.03
C GLU A 559 16.79 10.15 -100.63
N LYS A 560 17.86 9.97 -99.83
CA LYS A 560 19.22 9.84 -100.27
C LYS A 560 19.46 8.60 -101.17
N GLN A 561 18.80 7.49 -100.83
CA GLN A 561 18.90 6.27 -101.65
C GLN A 561 18.11 6.43 -102.94
N TYR A 562 16.96 7.09 -102.95
CA TYR A 562 16.17 7.41 -104.10
C TYR A 562 16.97 8.35 -105.07
N LEU A 563 17.61 9.38 -104.55
CA LEU A 563 18.45 10.28 -105.30
C LEU A 563 19.72 9.57 -105.86
N LYS A 564 20.30 8.63 -105.10
CA LYS A 564 21.40 7.77 -105.56
C LYS A 564 20.97 6.77 -106.67
N ARG A 565 19.73 6.26 -106.61
CA ARG A 565 19.16 5.40 -107.65
C ARG A 565 18.91 6.20 -108.96
N LYS A 566 18.36 7.39 -108.80
CA LYS A 566 18.10 8.27 -109.97
C LYS A 566 19.38 8.71 -110.69
N ASN A 567 20.52 8.81 -109.98
CA ASN A 567 21.82 9.10 -110.57
C ASN A 567 22.56 7.85 -111.05
N ARG A 568 22.08 6.61 -110.84
CA ARG A 568 22.63 5.33 -111.26
C ARG A 568 21.94 4.74 -112.47
N GLU A 569 20.80 5.28 -112.88
CA GLU A 569 20.13 4.86 -114.14
C GLU A 569 20.76 5.46 -115.41
N SER A 570 21.91 6.18 -115.30
CA SER A 570 22.66 6.72 -116.44
C SER A 570 24.02 6.07 -116.69
N GLU A 571 24.39 5.01 -115.96
CA GLU A 571 25.61 4.26 -116.35
C GLU A 571 25.46 2.77 -116.01
N SER A 572 25.65 1.97 -116.97
CA SER A 572 25.52 0.53 -117.17
C SER A 572 26.39 -0.35 -116.28
N SER A 573 25.83 -1.53 -116.03
CA SER A 573 26.47 -2.87 -116.01
C SER A 573 27.70 -3.12 -115.14
N SER A 574 27.57 -4.05 -114.21
CA SER A 574 28.20 -5.38 -114.13
C SER A 574 28.42 -5.85 -112.69
N ASP A 575 28.07 -7.06 -112.56
CA ASP A 575 28.55 -8.11 -111.64
C ASP A 575 29.29 -7.76 -110.34
N SER A 576 28.80 -8.28 -109.21
CA SER A 576 29.31 -9.48 -108.56
C SER A 576 28.93 -9.50 -107.09
N ASP A 577 28.67 -10.67 -106.64
CA ASP A 577 28.55 -11.21 -105.29
C ASP A 577 29.28 -10.47 -104.18
N VAL A 578 28.70 -10.48 -103.00
CA VAL A 578 29.36 -10.94 -101.78
C VAL A 578 28.60 -10.52 -100.53
N ASP A 579 28.31 -11.52 -99.73
CA ASP A 579 28.24 -11.67 -98.28
C ASP A 579 27.31 -10.79 -97.41
N MET A 580 26.46 -11.52 -96.79
CA MET A 580 25.78 -11.22 -95.51
C MET A 580 26.76 -11.40 -94.33
N PRO A 581 26.88 -10.52 -93.43
CA PRO A 581 27.40 -10.85 -92.12
C PRO A 581 26.25 -11.17 -91.14
N LYS A 582 26.45 -12.27 -90.48
CA LYS A 582 25.66 -12.83 -89.35
C LYS A 582 25.51 -11.85 -88.21
N LEU A 583 24.31 -11.86 -87.65
CA LEU A 583 24.02 -11.43 -86.25
C LEU A 583 24.78 -12.34 -85.28
N SER A 584 25.65 -11.78 -84.46
CA SER A 584 26.15 -12.41 -83.24
C SER A 584 25.53 -11.73 -82.05
N ASP A 585 24.87 -12.53 -81.35
CA ASP A 585 24.67 -12.73 -79.95
C ASP A 585 24.96 -11.61 -78.95
N GLU A 586 23.95 -11.48 -78.09
CA GLU A 586 23.99 -11.35 -76.63
C GLU A 586 25.18 -10.60 -76.01
N SER A 587 24.89 -9.46 -75.47
CA SER A 587 25.63 -8.91 -74.38
C SER A 587 24.65 -8.66 -73.23
N ASP A 588 24.86 -9.42 -72.21
CA ASP A 588 24.27 -9.32 -70.89
C ASP A 588 24.23 -7.86 -70.44
N ILE A 589 23.05 -7.38 -70.12
CA ILE A 589 22.87 -6.18 -69.32
C ILE A 589 22.65 -6.69 -67.95
N ASP A 590 23.70 -6.68 -67.13
CA ASP A 590 23.59 -6.75 -65.69
C ASP A 590 22.64 -5.64 -65.17
N ILE A 591 21.44 -6.02 -64.82
CA ILE A 591 20.54 -5.16 -64.02
C ILE A 591 20.92 -5.40 -62.56
N ASP A 592 21.80 -4.54 -62.07
CA ASP A 592 22.02 -4.40 -60.61
C ASP A 592 20.70 -3.99 -59.98
N VAL A 593 19.93 -5.00 -59.54
CA VAL A 593 18.77 -4.81 -58.67
C VAL A 593 19.32 -4.75 -57.26
N ASP A 594 19.64 -3.55 -56.79
CA ASP A 594 19.88 -3.26 -55.39
C ASP A 594 18.57 -3.49 -54.60
N VAL A 595 18.30 -4.77 -54.30
CA VAL A 595 17.25 -5.16 -53.38
C VAL A 595 17.82 -5.01 -51.99
N THR A 596 17.74 -3.81 -51.43
CA THR A 596 18.00 -3.58 -50.01
C THR A 596 17.03 -4.45 -49.20
N ARG A 597 17.52 -5.59 -48.70
CA ARG A 597 16.78 -6.49 -47.83
C ARG A 597 16.54 -5.76 -46.50
N LYS A 598 15.27 -5.57 -46.13
CA LYS A 598 14.85 -4.88 -44.92
C LYS A 598 13.96 -5.78 -44.08
N CYS A 599 14.07 -5.64 -42.77
CA CYS A 599 13.14 -6.32 -41.84
C CYS A 599 11.70 -5.79 -42.03
N TYR A 600 10.76 -6.69 -42.21
CA TYR A 600 9.36 -6.31 -42.47
C TYR A 600 8.67 -5.64 -41.28
N VAL A 601 9.18 -5.83 -40.04
CA VAL A 601 8.58 -5.28 -38.80
C VAL A 601 9.21 -3.95 -38.40
N CYS A 602 10.53 -3.81 -38.40
CA CYS A 602 11.23 -2.60 -37.94
C CYS A 602 11.83 -1.76 -39.07
N GLU A 603 11.79 -2.25 -40.35
CA GLU A 603 12.32 -1.59 -41.55
C GLU A 603 13.85 -1.32 -41.56
N GLU A 604 14.59 -1.88 -40.60
CA GLU A 604 16.05 -1.81 -40.58
C GLU A 604 16.63 -2.62 -41.76
N VAL A 605 17.70 -2.08 -42.36
CA VAL A 605 18.40 -2.69 -43.52
C VAL A 605 19.16 -3.93 -43.06
N TYR A 606 19.33 -4.89 -43.99
CA TYR A 606 20.06 -6.14 -43.76
C TYR A 606 21.49 -5.86 -43.25
N ASP A 607 21.85 -6.53 -42.17
CA ASP A 607 23.18 -6.49 -41.56
C ASP A 607 23.58 -7.92 -41.20
N ASP A 608 24.73 -8.36 -41.70
CA ASP A 608 25.26 -9.73 -41.46
C ASP A 608 25.60 -10.01 -39.99
N SER A 609 25.70 -8.98 -39.16
CA SER A 609 25.95 -9.13 -37.73
C SER A 609 24.70 -9.52 -36.92
N ILE A 610 23.52 -9.47 -37.54
CA ILE A 610 22.25 -9.72 -36.88
C ILE A 610 21.58 -10.95 -37.50
N PHE A 611 21.12 -11.90 -36.68
CA PHE A 611 20.45 -13.10 -37.16
C PHE A 611 19.07 -12.79 -37.75
N TRP A 612 18.86 -13.24 -39.01
CA TRP A 612 17.67 -13.03 -39.81
C TRP A 612 16.95 -14.34 -40.10
N ILE A 613 15.62 -14.29 -40.17
CA ILE A 613 14.79 -15.41 -40.58
C ILE A 613 13.91 -15.01 -41.77
N ALA A 614 13.88 -15.84 -42.78
CA ALA A 614 13.04 -15.68 -43.96
C ALA A 614 11.73 -16.47 -43.81
N CYS A 615 10.63 -15.93 -44.33
CA CYS A 615 9.37 -16.67 -44.40
C CYS A 615 9.42 -17.65 -45.59
N ASN A 616 8.98 -18.90 -45.36
CA ASN A 616 8.98 -19.94 -46.40
C ASN A 616 7.89 -19.75 -47.48
N LYS A 617 6.87 -18.90 -47.20
CA LYS A 617 5.77 -18.64 -48.15
C LYS A 617 5.89 -17.33 -48.93
N CYS A 618 6.65 -16.36 -48.42
CA CYS A 618 6.77 -15.07 -49.07
C CYS A 618 8.21 -14.49 -48.93
N PRO A 619 8.62 -13.53 -49.75
CA PRO A 619 9.99 -13.00 -49.75
C PRO A 619 10.31 -12.03 -48.61
N ARG A 620 9.56 -12.08 -47.51
CA ARG A 620 9.76 -11.21 -46.36
C ARG A 620 10.81 -11.75 -45.41
N MET A 621 11.65 -10.86 -44.91
CA MET A 621 12.69 -11.18 -43.92
C MET A 621 12.42 -10.46 -42.61
N PHE A 622 12.82 -11.09 -41.50
CA PHE A 622 12.56 -10.61 -40.16
C PHE A 622 13.81 -10.77 -39.28
N HIS A 623 14.06 -9.85 -38.38
CA HIS A 623 15.03 -10.06 -37.32
C HIS A 623 14.49 -11.10 -36.33
N ARG A 624 15.35 -11.94 -35.79
CA ARG A 624 15.02 -12.90 -34.71
C ARG A 624 14.19 -12.26 -33.58
N ARG A 625 14.55 -11.03 -33.16
CA ARG A 625 13.86 -10.25 -32.11
C ARG A 625 12.51 -9.67 -32.53
N CYS A 626 12.21 -9.60 -33.82
CA CYS A 626 10.97 -8.99 -34.33
C CYS A 626 9.84 -10.00 -34.56
N VAL A 627 10.12 -11.29 -34.49
CA VAL A 627 9.14 -12.38 -34.57
C VAL A 627 8.59 -12.62 -33.14
N LYS A 628 7.30 -12.44 -32.95
CA LYS A 628 6.62 -12.56 -31.62
C LYS A 628 5.82 -13.85 -31.45
N THR A 629 5.54 -14.55 -32.54
CA THR A 629 4.71 -15.76 -32.56
C THR A 629 5.43 -17.01 -32.06
N ILE A 630 6.76 -17.03 -32.19
CA ILE A 630 7.62 -18.12 -31.74
C ILE A 630 8.75 -17.49 -30.92
N ASP A 631 9.09 -18.06 -29.78
CA ASP A 631 10.23 -17.59 -28.97
C ASP A 631 11.55 -18.05 -29.59
N LEU A 632 11.92 -17.40 -30.69
CA LEU A 632 13.19 -17.69 -31.39
C LEU A 632 14.41 -17.36 -30.53
N CYS A 633 14.27 -16.54 -29.48
CA CYS A 633 15.39 -16.20 -28.60
C CYS A 633 15.83 -17.37 -27.71
N ALA A 634 14.96 -18.34 -27.49
CA ALA A 634 15.25 -19.55 -26.74
C ALA A 634 15.85 -20.69 -27.59
N MET A 635 15.86 -20.58 -28.92
CA MET A 635 16.33 -21.61 -29.87
C MET A 635 17.79 -21.40 -30.28
N THR A 636 18.48 -22.48 -30.58
CA THR A 636 19.82 -22.43 -31.18
C THR A 636 19.76 -22.06 -32.65
N GLU A 637 20.88 -21.64 -33.24
CA GLU A 637 20.94 -21.26 -34.67
C GLU A 637 20.56 -22.43 -35.56
N ASP A 638 21.05 -23.64 -35.27
CA ASP A 638 20.74 -24.87 -36.04
C ASP A 638 19.25 -25.22 -35.98
N GLU A 639 18.59 -25.00 -34.83
CA GLU A 639 17.14 -25.20 -34.69
C GLU A 639 16.33 -24.18 -35.48
N ILE A 640 16.80 -22.94 -35.56
CA ILE A 640 16.14 -21.88 -36.35
C ILE A 640 16.31 -22.09 -37.85
N GLU A 641 17.48 -22.55 -38.31
CA GLU A 641 17.71 -22.91 -39.74
C GLU A 641 16.83 -24.09 -40.17
N ALA A 642 16.60 -25.05 -39.29
CA ALA A 642 15.71 -26.18 -39.55
C ALA A 642 14.22 -25.83 -39.51
N LEU A 643 13.87 -24.62 -39.00
CA LEU A 643 12.49 -24.19 -38.80
C LEU A 643 11.84 -23.76 -40.12
N GLN A 644 10.75 -24.39 -40.51
CA GLN A 644 9.90 -23.92 -41.59
C GLN A 644 9.04 -22.74 -41.09
N PHE A 645 9.63 -21.55 -41.06
CA PHE A 645 8.94 -20.37 -40.55
C PHE A 645 7.95 -19.79 -41.58
N GLU A 646 6.72 -19.62 -41.16
CA GLU A 646 5.67 -18.91 -41.89
C GLU A 646 5.28 -17.66 -41.12
N CYS A 647 5.29 -16.49 -41.75
CA CYS A 647 4.96 -15.25 -41.05
C CYS A 647 3.44 -15.04 -40.92
N ASP A 648 3.01 -14.28 -39.92
CA ASP A 648 1.58 -13.95 -39.68
C ASP A 648 0.92 -13.15 -40.82
N PHE A 649 1.67 -12.78 -41.84
CA PHE A 649 1.20 -12.00 -43.00
C PHE A 649 0.99 -12.86 -44.26
N CYS A 650 1.19 -14.15 -44.16
CA CYS A 650 0.91 -15.14 -45.18
C CYS A 650 -0.36 -15.89 -44.91
#